data_3f7e9a23bec93745cd8a5f36fcc191aa
#
_entry.id   3f7e9a23bec93745cd8a5f36fcc191aa
#
_cell.length_a   1.000
_cell.length_b   1.000
_cell.length_c   1.000
_cell.angle_alpha   90.00
_cell.angle_beta   90.00
_cell.angle_gamma   90.00
#
_symmetry.space_group_name_H-M   'P 1'
#
loop_
_entity.id
_entity.type
_entity.pdbx_description
1 polymer ?
#
loop_
_entity_poly.entity_id
_entity_poly.type
_entity_poly.pdbx_seq_one_letter_code
_entity_poly.pdbx_strand_id
1 'polypeptide(L)'
;MEGRHGQKKEKAELPEVLKARQEREAVLVREYCSLKDTLKDIIDSKKRDNDALRTTTALLRKSPDYYTVWNVRRTILQEGFLNGADTATADKIYNDELEFVQDNLKLNPKSYWMWNHRRWCLEHMDNPRWDKELAMVGKFLDLDARNFHGWDYRRYIIRQLDLQDKAANEKILDRAQTEFDFTTTKISQNFSNYSAWHNRSKLLGQLSQNMNEEEKQAAIDNEFDLVKNAIYTDPADQSAWLYDLWLIGREDRNISILGATVISFNPLEIVVAFGETVKLRNPFTVSTMLDHIAVPLEGEWKATGSDSSIGSIWIFQQAPGSTFGPTVEIVVFSDDVCGVRGGSRMASAVCFELETLEQDLNNISGRLQRLVIGKNLMYDVSKRLGPIPSPDGTLDTQRTNSKHLVTSLTVSSSPEDRVALLEREITVVRELVELEPDFKWPIHVLSILLSELRKTVSIHSPQAKKIDDECIELQEKLIAIDPLRQERYEDRRTQLVYERETLRIIKDSKRFPEIEFSDEQPRDLDLSMRGLTHIPISSYLMHLHTLNLESNSITSTRFLRNLLNVRRVNLSNNLIERLEGVQHAPRIEFLTLENNLIAKWEDVVAGFVFWREGYLSRTGGHVKVLLGNNPIIENEGGEYVLEKRWEEVGEVGVEIQWKSEEQRLAEEALIAAEGPDAIGRIHLEGKRRVSTTVVEFDAGTAH
;
A
#
# COMPACT_ATOMS: atom_id res chain seq x y z
N MET A 1 32.62 0.36 -9.91
CA MET A 1 32.66 0.80 -8.50
C MET A 1 31.94 -0.22 -7.62
N GLU A 2 32.55 -1.38 -7.48
CA GLU A 2 32.06 -2.42 -6.55
C GLU A 2 32.48 -2.09 -5.13
N GLY A 3 31.56 -2.09 -4.19
CA GLY A 3 31.90 -2.34 -2.80
C GLY A 3 31.58 -1.28 -1.75
N ARG A 4 30.51 -0.46 -1.88
CA ARG A 4 30.11 0.43 -0.75
C ARG A 4 28.80 0.07 -0.04
N HIS A 5 28.07 -0.97 -0.43
CA HIS A 5 26.84 -1.41 0.24
C HIS A 5 26.82 -2.84 0.75
N GLY A 6 27.92 -3.60 0.63
CA GLY A 6 28.07 -4.89 1.28
C GLY A 6 29.16 -4.79 2.33
N GLN A 7 28.81 -4.86 3.61
CA GLN A 7 29.81 -5.22 4.61
C GLN A 7 30.30 -6.62 4.28
N LYS A 8 31.48 -6.73 3.62
CA LYS A 8 32.18 -8.01 3.58
C LYS A 8 32.43 -8.41 5.03
N LYS A 9 32.00 -9.62 5.42
CA LYS A 9 32.47 -10.24 6.66
C LYS A 9 33.97 -10.06 6.71
N GLU A 10 34.47 -9.30 7.67
CA GLU A 10 35.91 -9.10 7.89
C GLU A 10 36.52 -10.48 8.03
N LYS A 11 37.55 -10.76 7.26
CA LYS A 11 38.36 -11.95 7.49
C LYS A 11 38.88 -11.84 8.92
N ALA A 12 38.87 -12.96 9.67
CA ALA A 12 39.39 -12.99 11.01
C ALA A 12 40.83 -12.40 11.02
N GLU A 13 40.96 -11.22 11.67
CA GLU A 13 42.26 -10.56 11.83
C GLU A 13 43.16 -11.43 12.73
N LEU A 14 44.48 -11.42 12.46
CA LEU A 14 45.42 -12.05 13.33
C LEU A 14 45.35 -11.46 14.76
N PRO A 15 45.45 -12.26 15.83
CA PRO A 15 45.30 -11.77 17.21
C PRO A 15 46.16 -10.56 17.58
N GLU A 16 47.36 -10.47 17.02
CA GLU A 16 48.29 -9.35 17.23
C GLU A 16 47.80 -8.06 16.57
N VAL A 17 47.22 -8.14 15.36
CA VAL A 17 46.64 -7.00 14.66
C VAL A 17 45.39 -6.51 15.40
N LEU A 18 44.57 -7.43 15.88
CA LEU A 18 43.39 -7.12 16.69
C LEU A 18 43.79 -6.40 18.00
N LYS A 19 44.81 -6.89 18.69
CA LYS A 19 45.32 -6.29 19.91
C LYS A 19 45.86 -4.86 19.65
N ALA A 20 46.69 -4.70 18.62
CA ALA A 20 47.19 -3.37 18.25
C ALA A 20 46.08 -2.38 17.84
N ARG A 21 45.03 -2.86 17.21
CA ARG A 21 43.83 -2.08 16.89
C ARG A 21 43.11 -1.66 18.19
N GLN A 22 42.84 -2.59 19.09
CA GLN A 22 42.19 -2.32 20.39
C GLN A 22 42.97 -1.30 21.23
N GLU A 23 44.30 -1.38 21.26
CA GLU A 23 45.14 -0.43 21.96
C GLU A 23 45.02 0.99 21.37
N ARG A 24 45.03 1.13 20.03
CA ARG A 24 44.81 2.41 19.35
C ARG A 24 43.41 2.95 19.62
N GLU A 25 42.40 2.12 19.54
CA GLU A 25 41.01 2.49 19.83
C GLU A 25 40.87 2.92 21.30
N ALA A 26 41.49 2.26 22.24
CA ALA A 26 41.50 2.64 23.65
C ALA A 26 42.13 4.02 23.91
N VAL A 27 43.16 4.40 23.14
CA VAL A 27 43.73 5.77 23.18
C VAL A 27 42.72 6.81 22.66
N LEU A 28 42.12 6.54 21.50
CA LEU A 28 41.11 7.43 20.88
C LEU A 28 39.90 7.64 21.81
N VAL A 29 39.43 6.55 22.44
CA VAL A 29 38.31 6.61 23.39
C VAL A 29 38.67 7.46 24.61
N ARG A 30 39.89 7.31 25.18
CA ARG A 30 40.33 8.14 26.31
C ARG A 30 40.38 9.61 25.94
N GLU A 31 40.96 9.98 24.80
CA GLU A 31 40.99 11.35 24.30
C GLU A 31 39.57 11.93 24.12
N TYR A 32 38.66 11.12 23.53
CA TYR A 32 37.27 11.51 23.34
C TYR A 32 36.56 11.76 24.69
N CYS A 33 36.75 10.85 25.66
CA CYS A 33 36.19 11.02 27.00
C CYS A 33 36.74 12.27 27.71
N SER A 34 38.04 12.54 27.64
CA SER A 34 38.64 13.75 28.21
C SER A 34 38.06 15.03 27.59
N LEU A 35 37.88 15.05 26.26
CA LEU A 35 37.26 16.19 25.59
C LEU A 35 35.79 16.36 26.00
N LYS A 36 35.05 15.26 26.20
CA LYS A 36 33.67 15.29 26.66
C LYS A 36 33.56 15.81 28.10
N ASP A 37 34.50 15.44 29.00
CA ASP A 37 34.53 15.94 30.36
C ASP A 37 34.84 17.44 30.35
N THR A 38 35.83 17.90 29.56
CA THR A 38 36.10 19.32 29.33
C THR A 38 34.90 20.08 28.80
N LEU A 39 34.13 19.50 27.88
CA LEU A 39 32.89 20.09 27.36
C LEU A 39 31.85 20.25 28.48
N LYS A 40 31.73 19.27 29.38
CA LYS A 40 30.85 19.38 30.54
C LYS A 40 31.25 20.57 31.45
N ASP A 41 32.53 20.70 31.74
CA ASP A 41 33.05 21.84 32.52
C ASP A 41 32.76 23.19 31.83
N ILE A 42 32.87 23.26 30.50
CA ILE A 42 32.55 24.45 29.72
C ILE A 42 31.05 24.79 29.84
N ILE A 43 30.18 23.78 29.80
CA ILE A 43 28.72 23.96 29.94
C ILE A 43 28.41 24.49 31.35
N ASP A 44 28.93 23.82 32.38
CA ASP A 44 28.67 24.11 33.79
C ASP A 44 29.20 25.49 34.18
N SER A 45 30.40 25.85 33.72
CA SER A 45 31.04 27.14 33.97
C SER A 45 30.56 28.27 33.04
N LYS A 46 29.72 27.96 32.05
CA LYS A 46 29.28 28.91 31.00
C LYS A 46 30.44 29.61 30.27
N LYS A 47 31.53 28.92 30.05
CA LYS A 47 32.72 29.45 29.38
C LYS A 47 32.44 29.72 27.90
N ARG A 48 32.77 30.93 27.39
CA ARG A 48 32.44 31.41 26.03
C ARG A 48 33.65 32.05 25.35
N ASP A 49 34.78 31.37 25.43
CA ASP A 49 36.07 31.84 24.91
C ASP A 49 36.62 30.94 23.77
N ASN A 50 37.81 31.28 23.29
CA ASN A 50 38.49 30.54 22.25
C ASN A 50 38.81 29.08 22.65
N ASP A 51 39.07 28.80 23.92
CA ASP A 51 39.38 27.45 24.38
C ASP A 51 38.11 26.56 24.33
N ALA A 52 36.96 27.15 24.74
CA ALA A 52 35.67 26.48 24.58
C ALA A 52 35.36 26.19 23.10
N LEU A 53 35.63 27.15 22.22
CA LEU A 53 35.42 26.95 20.76
C LEU A 53 36.35 25.88 20.19
N ARG A 54 37.63 25.84 20.61
CA ARG A 54 38.62 24.81 20.24
C ARG A 54 38.20 23.42 20.71
N THR A 55 37.66 23.29 21.91
CA THR A 55 37.17 22.01 22.44
C THR A 55 36.01 21.48 21.63
N THR A 56 35.03 22.32 21.27
CA THR A 56 33.94 21.92 20.38
C THR A 56 34.45 21.52 18.99
N THR A 57 35.46 22.22 18.44
CA THR A 57 36.10 21.88 17.16
C THR A 57 36.75 20.50 17.23
N ALA A 58 37.49 20.19 18.29
CA ALA A 58 38.13 18.88 18.45
C ALA A 58 37.12 17.74 18.56
N LEU A 59 36.04 17.94 19.31
CA LEU A 59 34.96 16.96 19.43
C LEU A 59 34.24 16.72 18.10
N LEU A 60 33.88 17.80 17.37
CA LEU A 60 33.14 17.69 16.12
C LEU A 60 33.96 17.11 14.98
N ARG A 61 35.29 17.22 14.99
CA ARG A 61 36.19 16.50 14.08
C ARG A 61 36.19 14.99 14.33
N LYS A 62 36.03 14.56 15.60
CA LYS A 62 36.00 13.15 15.99
C LYS A 62 34.58 12.56 15.86
N SER A 63 33.56 13.36 16.18
CA SER A 63 32.15 12.93 16.17
C SER A 63 31.26 14.05 15.58
N PRO A 64 31.15 14.12 14.24
CA PRO A 64 30.42 15.20 13.54
C PRO A 64 28.93 15.21 13.81
N ASP A 65 28.34 14.10 14.20
CA ASP A 65 26.93 13.97 14.49
C ASP A 65 26.56 14.16 15.97
N TYR A 66 27.52 14.59 16.78
CA TYR A 66 27.25 14.89 18.20
C TYR A 66 26.46 16.20 18.36
N TYR A 67 25.15 16.07 18.31
CA TYR A 67 24.16 17.15 18.33
C TYR A 67 24.39 18.19 19.44
N THR A 68 24.62 17.75 20.70
CA THR A 68 24.81 18.64 21.83
C THR A 68 26.00 19.59 21.62
N VAL A 69 27.09 19.09 21.02
CA VAL A 69 28.28 19.91 20.76
C VAL A 69 28.00 21.04 19.78
N TRP A 70 27.16 20.78 18.75
CA TRP A 70 26.73 21.82 17.82
C TRP A 70 25.91 22.91 18.52
N ASN A 71 25.02 22.55 19.44
CA ASN A 71 24.26 23.54 20.22
C ASN A 71 25.16 24.37 21.14
N VAL A 72 26.06 23.71 21.88
CA VAL A 72 27.04 24.41 22.72
C VAL A 72 27.90 25.36 21.89
N ARG A 73 28.37 24.91 20.70
CA ARG A 73 29.15 25.76 19.79
C ARG A 73 28.37 27.01 19.37
N ARG A 74 27.11 26.86 18.96
CA ARG A 74 26.24 28.00 18.60
C ARG A 74 26.07 28.96 19.78
N THR A 75 25.86 28.43 20.98
CA THR A 75 25.78 29.27 22.20
C THR A 75 27.08 30.01 22.47
N ILE A 76 28.24 29.35 22.33
CA ILE A 76 29.56 30.00 22.48
C ILE A 76 29.71 31.14 21.47
N LEU A 77 29.35 30.92 20.20
CA LEU A 77 29.40 31.92 19.15
C LEU A 77 28.46 33.08 19.43
N GLN A 78 27.22 32.83 19.77
CA GLN A 78 26.21 33.87 19.99
C GLN A 78 26.50 34.71 21.21
N GLU A 79 26.85 34.10 22.35
CA GLU A 79 27.04 34.80 23.62
C GLU A 79 28.47 35.38 23.77
N GLY A 80 29.48 34.70 23.20
CA GLY A 80 30.87 35.05 23.41
C GLY A 80 31.51 35.91 22.30
N PHE A 81 31.11 35.70 21.04
CA PHE A 81 31.80 36.30 19.90
C PHE A 81 30.92 37.23 19.06
N LEU A 82 29.64 36.93 18.93
CA LEU A 82 28.69 37.69 18.10
C LEU A 82 27.96 38.77 18.90
N ASN A 83 27.93 38.65 20.23
CA ASN A 83 27.27 39.61 21.09
C ASN A 83 28.01 40.96 21.07
N GLY A 84 27.36 41.96 20.48
CA GLY A 84 27.96 43.32 20.34
C GLY A 84 28.97 43.44 19.19
N ALA A 85 29.15 42.42 18.37
CA ALA A 85 29.99 42.50 17.18
C ALA A 85 29.34 43.36 16.09
N ASP A 86 30.16 44.13 15.37
CA ASP A 86 29.68 44.80 14.14
C ASP A 86 29.46 43.79 13.02
N THR A 87 28.70 44.17 11.98
CA THR A 87 28.35 43.33 10.84
C THR A 87 29.57 42.70 10.17
N ALA A 88 30.67 43.44 10.00
CA ALA A 88 31.88 42.96 9.35
C ALA A 88 32.58 41.87 10.19
N THR A 89 32.62 42.05 11.53
CA THR A 89 33.16 41.06 12.46
C THR A 89 32.28 39.84 12.53
N ALA A 90 30.96 40.00 12.59
CA ALA A 90 30.02 38.91 12.60
C ALA A 90 30.08 38.05 11.29
N ASP A 91 30.10 38.69 10.13
CA ASP A 91 30.24 38.04 8.83
C ASP A 91 31.57 37.26 8.73
N LYS A 92 32.65 37.80 9.31
CA LYS A 92 33.92 37.06 9.36
C LYS A 92 33.80 35.79 10.20
N ILE A 93 33.22 35.87 11.38
CA ILE A 93 33.01 34.69 12.26
C ILE A 93 32.18 33.63 11.55
N TYR A 94 31.09 34.03 10.91
CA TYR A 94 30.28 33.08 10.17
C TYR A 94 31.01 32.46 8.96
N ASN A 95 31.83 33.22 8.24
CA ASN A 95 32.67 32.71 7.16
C ASN A 95 33.71 31.69 7.66
N ASP A 96 34.35 31.95 8.83
CA ASP A 96 35.28 31.01 9.46
C ASP A 96 34.54 29.70 9.84
N GLU A 97 33.30 29.79 10.34
CA GLU A 97 32.45 28.62 10.61
C GLU A 97 32.07 27.86 9.32
N LEU A 98 31.72 28.56 8.25
CA LEU A 98 31.41 27.94 6.96
C LEU A 98 32.65 27.22 6.38
N GLU A 99 33.86 27.75 6.54
CA GLU A 99 35.09 27.07 6.14
C GLU A 99 35.37 25.83 6.98
N PHE A 100 35.25 25.96 8.33
CA PHE A 100 35.36 24.80 9.23
C PHE A 100 34.42 23.65 8.85
N VAL A 101 33.15 23.97 8.62
CA VAL A 101 32.16 22.98 8.22
C VAL A 101 32.49 22.38 6.84
N GLN A 102 32.92 23.18 5.88
CA GLN A 102 33.27 22.73 4.54
C GLN A 102 34.42 21.70 4.56
N ASP A 103 35.44 21.92 5.39
CA ASP A 103 36.56 20.98 5.50
C ASP A 103 36.11 19.65 6.13
N ASN A 104 35.23 19.70 7.11
CA ASN A 104 34.69 18.51 7.75
C ASN A 104 33.69 17.75 6.85
N LEU A 105 32.92 18.46 6.01
CA LEU A 105 32.01 17.84 5.01
C LEU A 105 32.77 17.05 3.95
N LYS A 106 34.02 17.39 3.62
CA LYS A 106 34.86 16.59 2.70
C LYS A 106 35.10 15.18 3.25
N LEU A 107 35.16 15.01 4.57
CA LEU A 107 35.35 13.74 5.27
C LEU A 107 34.03 13.05 5.59
N ASN A 108 33.01 13.83 5.96
CA ASN A 108 31.73 13.33 6.44
C ASN A 108 30.54 14.01 5.71
N PRO A 109 30.40 13.80 4.39
CA PRO A 109 29.41 14.52 3.58
C PRO A 109 27.95 14.16 3.88
N LYS A 110 27.71 13.12 4.69
CA LYS A 110 26.40 12.62 5.08
C LYS A 110 25.95 13.03 6.48
N SER A 111 26.72 13.88 7.17
CA SER A 111 26.37 14.40 8.50
C SER A 111 25.26 15.46 8.40
N TYR A 112 24.11 15.17 8.99
CA TYR A 112 22.96 16.10 9.07
C TYR A 112 23.31 17.41 9.77
N TRP A 113 24.07 17.31 10.86
CA TRP A 113 24.35 18.46 11.75
C TRP A 113 25.30 19.46 11.12
N MET A 114 26.21 19.00 10.28
CA MET A 114 27.08 19.89 9.50
C MET A 114 26.28 20.73 8.50
N TRP A 115 25.37 20.11 7.75
CA TRP A 115 24.53 20.85 6.81
C TRP A 115 23.57 21.79 7.54
N ASN A 116 23.05 21.41 8.70
CA ASN A 116 22.19 22.25 9.54
C ASN A 116 22.96 23.42 10.14
N HIS A 117 24.20 23.23 10.59
CA HIS A 117 25.02 24.32 11.13
C HIS A 117 25.38 25.33 10.03
N ARG A 118 25.65 24.82 8.81
CA ARG A 118 25.91 25.68 7.66
C ARG A 118 24.72 26.55 7.31
N ARG A 119 23.50 25.96 7.29
CA ARG A 119 22.25 26.75 7.14
C ARG A 119 22.13 27.81 8.24
N TRP A 120 22.34 27.42 9.47
CA TRP A 120 22.27 28.35 10.62
C TRP A 120 23.21 29.53 10.43
N CYS A 121 24.45 29.35 10.00
CA CYS A 121 25.39 30.44 9.72
C CYS A 121 24.82 31.41 8.68
N LEU A 122 24.36 30.89 7.53
CA LEU A 122 23.86 31.69 6.42
C LEU A 122 22.56 32.45 6.76
N GLU A 123 21.71 31.87 7.61
CA GLU A 123 20.45 32.47 8.06
C GLU A 123 20.68 33.62 9.04
N HIS A 124 21.86 33.71 9.66
CA HIS A 124 22.23 34.76 10.61
C HIS A 124 23.22 35.78 10.04
N MET A 125 23.70 35.57 8.82
CA MET A 125 24.53 36.53 8.10
C MET A 125 23.68 37.64 7.48
N ASP A 126 24.14 38.89 7.56
CA ASP A 126 23.49 40.00 6.85
C ASP A 126 23.64 39.88 5.33
N ASN A 127 24.82 39.41 4.87
CA ASN A 127 25.15 39.30 3.45
C ASN A 127 25.64 37.92 3.05
N PRO A 128 24.74 36.87 3.07
CA PRO A 128 25.13 35.52 2.70
C PRO A 128 25.47 35.43 1.20
N ARG A 129 26.58 34.75 0.90
CA ARG A 129 27.08 34.57 -0.48
C ARG A 129 26.47 33.26 -1.10
N TRP A 130 25.19 33.34 -1.45
CA TRP A 130 24.46 32.20 -2.02
C TRP A 130 25.09 31.65 -3.31
N ASP A 131 25.73 32.51 -4.12
CA ASP A 131 26.48 32.14 -5.32
C ASP A 131 27.64 31.19 -5.01
N LYS A 132 28.41 31.48 -3.97
CA LYS A 132 29.50 30.60 -3.51
C LYS A 132 28.99 29.29 -2.97
N GLU A 133 27.89 29.34 -2.23
CA GLU A 133 27.25 28.14 -1.67
C GLU A 133 26.74 27.21 -2.79
N LEU A 134 26.12 27.76 -3.83
CA LEU A 134 25.64 27.00 -5.00
C LEU A 134 26.80 26.33 -5.73
N ALA A 135 27.92 27.06 -5.93
CA ALA A 135 29.11 26.51 -6.56
C ALA A 135 29.76 25.42 -5.68
N MET A 136 29.81 25.60 -4.37
CA MET A 136 30.37 24.66 -3.42
C MET A 136 29.57 23.35 -3.41
N VAL A 137 28.24 23.42 -3.29
CA VAL A 137 27.40 22.21 -3.27
C VAL A 137 27.45 21.48 -4.62
N GLY A 138 27.60 22.22 -5.73
CA GLY A 138 27.83 21.62 -7.05
C GLY A 138 29.05 20.69 -7.04
N LYS A 139 30.19 21.15 -6.48
CA LYS A 139 31.41 20.34 -6.34
C LYS A 139 31.21 19.10 -5.44
N PHE A 140 30.44 19.20 -4.36
CA PHE A 140 30.11 18.04 -3.53
C PHE A 140 29.25 17.03 -4.29
N LEU A 141 28.35 17.49 -5.16
CA LEU A 141 27.55 16.64 -6.02
C LEU A 141 28.34 16.06 -7.21
N ASP A 142 29.51 16.62 -7.55
CA ASP A 142 30.47 15.99 -8.48
C ASP A 142 31.18 14.80 -7.81
N LEU A 143 31.45 14.87 -6.52
CA LEU A 143 32.10 13.80 -5.72
C LEU A 143 31.15 12.67 -5.36
N ASP A 144 29.93 13.00 -4.92
CA ASP A 144 28.86 12.05 -4.62
C ASP A 144 27.54 12.55 -5.23
N ALA A 145 27.31 12.15 -6.49
CA ALA A 145 26.17 12.61 -7.29
C ALA A 145 24.79 12.22 -6.73
N ARG A 146 24.74 11.26 -5.79
CA ARG A 146 23.51 10.78 -5.12
C ARG A 146 23.39 11.22 -3.68
N ASN A 147 24.25 12.12 -3.21
CA ASN A 147 24.16 12.66 -1.85
C ASN A 147 22.88 13.49 -1.67
N PHE A 148 21.88 12.90 -1.02
CA PHE A 148 20.58 13.57 -0.83
C PHE A 148 20.67 14.84 0.05
N HIS A 149 21.66 14.94 0.97
CA HIS A 149 21.92 16.18 1.74
C HIS A 149 22.39 17.30 0.81
N GLY A 150 23.29 17.00 -0.11
CA GLY A 150 23.76 17.96 -1.12
C GLY A 150 22.61 18.46 -2.00
N TRP A 151 21.74 17.55 -2.48
CA TRP A 151 20.57 17.91 -3.26
C TRP A 151 19.54 18.72 -2.47
N ASP A 152 19.30 18.38 -1.19
CA ASP A 152 18.41 19.15 -0.33
C ASP A 152 18.96 20.54 -0.04
N TYR A 153 20.25 20.63 0.24
CA TYR A 153 20.93 21.90 0.48
C TYR A 153 20.94 22.79 -0.78
N ARG A 154 21.13 22.21 -1.98
CA ARG A 154 21.04 22.94 -3.24
C ARG A 154 19.66 23.54 -3.45
N ARG A 155 18.59 22.76 -3.22
CA ARG A 155 17.21 23.29 -3.28
C ARG A 155 16.94 24.39 -2.27
N TYR A 156 17.52 24.30 -1.08
CA TYR A 156 17.44 25.35 -0.06
C TYR A 156 18.07 26.66 -0.57
N ILE A 157 19.28 26.61 -1.14
CA ILE A 157 19.96 27.79 -1.70
C ILE A 157 19.14 28.42 -2.82
N ILE A 158 18.65 27.63 -3.77
CA ILE A 158 17.79 28.10 -4.86
C ILE A 158 16.57 28.84 -4.32
N ARG A 159 15.91 28.27 -3.31
CA ARG A 159 14.76 28.92 -2.67
C ARG A 159 15.12 30.25 -2.02
N GLN A 160 16.29 30.37 -1.42
CA GLN A 160 16.73 31.65 -0.83
C GLN A 160 16.99 32.71 -1.90
N LEU A 161 17.60 32.32 -3.01
CA LEU A 161 17.78 33.20 -4.18
C LEU A 161 16.43 33.62 -4.80
N ASP A 162 15.48 32.72 -4.91
CA ASP A 162 14.12 33.04 -5.39
C ASP A 162 13.37 34.00 -4.43
N LEU A 163 13.57 33.85 -3.13
CA LEU A 163 13.01 34.77 -2.13
C LEU A 163 13.61 36.18 -2.23
N GLN A 164 14.89 36.30 -2.59
CA GLN A 164 15.53 37.60 -2.83
C GLN A 164 15.01 38.27 -4.12
N ASP A 165 14.74 37.48 -5.15
CA ASP A 165 14.30 37.97 -6.47
C ASP A 165 12.77 37.94 -6.67
N LYS A 166 11.97 37.88 -5.60
CA LYS A 166 10.48 37.71 -5.65
C LYS A 166 9.76 38.65 -6.64
N ALA A 167 10.30 39.84 -6.90
CA ALA A 167 9.73 40.80 -7.84
C ALA A 167 10.17 40.60 -9.30
N ALA A 168 11.08 39.65 -9.57
CA ALA A 168 11.71 39.43 -10.87
C ALA A 168 11.45 38.00 -11.35
N ASN A 169 10.22 37.71 -11.82
CA ASN A 169 9.83 36.39 -12.31
C ASN A 169 10.77 35.84 -13.40
N GLU A 170 11.31 36.71 -14.25
CA GLU A 170 12.25 36.33 -15.30
C GLU A 170 13.52 35.68 -14.74
N LYS A 171 14.10 36.23 -13.67
CA LYS A 171 15.27 35.65 -13.00
C LYS A 171 15.00 34.29 -12.36
N ILE A 172 13.79 34.10 -11.82
CA ILE A 172 13.37 32.82 -11.23
C ILE A 172 13.27 31.74 -12.31
N LEU A 173 12.72 32.09 -13.49
CA LEU A 173 12.62 31.18 -14.63
C LEU A 173 14.00 30.84 -15.21
N ASP A 174 14.88 31.82 -15.39
CA ASP A 174 16.25 31.63 -15.83
C ASP A 174 17.03 30.68 -14.90
N ARG A 175 16.82 30.85 -13.59
CA ARG A 175 17.43 29.98 -12.58
C ARG A 175 16.83 28.56 -12.64
N ALA A 176 15.53 28.42 -12.82
CA ALA A 176 14.89 27.13 -13.00
C ALA A 176 15.42 26.41 -14.25
N GLN A 177 15.64 27.13 -15.36
CA GLN A 177 16.26 26.57 -16.55
C GLN A 177 17.71 26.15 -16.30
N THR A 178 18.51 26.99 -15.61
CA THR A 178 19.89 26.65 -15.23
C THR A 178 19.96 25.39 -14.37
N GLU A 179 19.03 25.23 -13.42
CA GLU A 179 18.93 24.02 -12.59
C GLU A 179 18.49 22.79 -13.43
N PHE A 180 17.61 22.98 -14.39
CA PHE A 180 17.20 21.93 -15.32
C PHE A 180 18.39 21.43 -16.15
N ASP A 181 19.22 22.34 -16.67
CA ASP A 181 20.43 22.03 -17.41
C ASP A 181 21.49 21.36 -16.53
N PHE A 182 21.58 21.75 -15.25
CA PHE A 182 22.40 21.07 -14.26
C PHE A 182 21.96 19.61 -14.07
N THR A 183 20.65 19.34 -14.03
CA THR A 183 20.16 17.94 -13.95
C THR A 183 20.51 17.17 -15.21
N THR A 184 20.42 17.78 -16.41
CA THR A 184 20.84 17.17 -17.68
C THR A 184 22.31 16.74 -17.63
N THR A 185 23.19 17.62 -17.16
CA THR A 185 24.63 17.34 -17.01
C THR A 185 24.83 16.14 -16.05
N LYS A 186 24.12 16.11 -14.90
CA LYS A 186 24.26 15.02 -13.94
C LYS A 186 23.71 13.68 -14.44
N ILE A 187 22.64 13.68 -15.20
CA ILE A 187 22.06 12.51 -15.86
C ILE A 187 23.00 11.98 -16.93
N SER A 188 23.53 12.86 -17.78
CA SER A 188 24.48 12.46 -18.86
C SER A 188 25.80 11.89 -18.32
N GLN A 189 26.25 12.35 -17.14
CA GLN A 189 27.40 11.77 -16.45
C GLN A 189 27.10 10.39 -15.84
N ASN A 190 25.87 10.16 -15.41
CA ASN A 190 25.45 8.91 -14.77
C ASN A 190 23.93 8.76 -14.83
N PHE A 191 23.43 7.93 -15.74
CA PHE A 191 22.00 7.62 -15.87
C PHE A 191 21.37 7.02 -14.60
N SER A 192 22.17 6.34 -13.76
CA SER A 192 21.71 5.81 -12.46
C SER A 192 21.51 6.87 -11.37
N ASN A 193 21.60 8.16 -11.69
CA ASN A 193 21.43 9.24 -10.74
C ASN A 193 19.94 9.57 -10.52
N TYR A 194 19.26 8.73 -9.73
CA TYR A 194 17.87 8.94 -9.36
C TYR A 194 17.57 10.34 -8.80
N SER A 195 18.53 10.92 -8.04
CA SER A 195 18.35 12.26 -7.48
C SER A 195 18.24 13.34 -8.55
N ALA A 196 19.03 13.23 -9.64
CA ALA A 196 18.94 14.15 -10.76
C ALA A 196 17.60 14.00 -11.51
N TRP A 197 17.17 12.77 -11.81
CA TRP A 197 15.87 12.49 -12.40
C TRP A 197 14.72 13.04 -11.56
N HIS A 198 14.74 12.83 -10.24
CA HIS A 198 13.72 13.34 -9.34
C HIS A 198 13.67 14.88 -9.30
N ASN A 199 14.81 15.57 -9.27
CA ASN A 199 14.82 17.03 -9.31
C ASN A 199 14.34 17.55 -10.68
N ARG A 200 14.74 16.88 -11.78
CA ARG A 200 14.28 17.18 -13.12
C ARG A 200 12.76 17.16 -13.25
N SER A 201 12.10 16.13 -12.70
CA SER A 201 10.64 16.04 -12.76
C SER A 201 9.92 17.23 -12.11
N LYS A 202 10.49 17.80 -11.04
CA LYS A 202 9.93 18.99 -10.39
C LYS A 202 10.17 20.26 -11.17
N LEU A 203 11.34 20.39 -11.75
CA LEU A 203 11.72 21.56 -12.55
C LEU A 203 10.94 21.62 -13.87
N LEU A 204 10.75 20.48 -14.54
CA LEU A 204 9.93 20.40 -15.75
C LEU A 204 8.50 20.88 -15.48
N GLY A 205 7.88 20.45 -14.37
CA GLY A 205 6.56 20.92 -13.97
C GLY A 205 6.51 22.43 -13.69
N GLN A 206 7.57 23.03 -13.18
CA GLN A 206 7.65 24.47 -12.96
C GLN A 206 7.82 25.24 -14.26
N LEU A 207 8.70 24.80 -15.13
CA LEU A 207 9.00 25.46 -16.42
C LEU A 207 7.81 25.41 -17.36
N SER A 208 7.09 24.29 -17.40
CA SER A 208 5.93 24.09 -18.29
C SER A 208 4.75 25.03 -18.04
N GLN A 209 4.66 25.66 -16.85
CA GLN A 209 3.61 26.62 -16.55
C GLN A 209 3.62 27.86 -17.45
N ASN A 210 4.79 28.18 -18.01
CA ASN A 210 4.99 29.35 -18.87
C ASN A 210 5.16 28.98 -20.34
N MET A 211 5.04 27.69 -20.71
CA MET A 211 5.14 27.19 -22.07
C MET A 211 3.76 27.15 -22.75
N ASN A 212 3.73 27.46 -24.05
CA ASN A 212 2.56 27.16 -24.87
C ASN A 212 2.47 25.64 -25.16
N GLU A 213 1.38 25.17 -25.77
CA GLU A 213 1.17 23.72 -25.98
C GLU A 213 2.19 23.08 -26.90
N GLU A 214 2.67 23.81 -27.93
CA GLU A 214 3.72 23.33 -28.87
C GLU A 214 5.06 23.16 -28.13
N GLU A 215 5.41 24.15 -27.30
CA GLU A 215 6.63 24.11 -26.49
C GLU A 215 6.58 22.99 -25.43
N LYS A 216 5.41 22.78 -24.80
CA LYS A 216 5.21 21.65 -23.87
C LYS A 216 5.39 20.31 -24.57
N GLN A 217 4.78 20.14 -25.74
CA GLN A 217 4.91 18.90 -26.50
C GLN A 217 6.37 18.64 -26.90
N ALA A 218 7.06 19.65 -27.42
CA ALA A 218 8.48 19.54 -27.77
C ALA A 218 9.36 19.20 -26.55
N ALA A 219 9.06 19.80 -25.37
CA ALA A 219 9.78 19.47 -24.14
C ALA A 219 9.53 18.02 -23.70
N ILE A 220 8.29 17.52 -23.79
CA ILE A 220 7.94 16.14 -23.47
C ILE A 220 8.64 15.17 -24.42
N ASP A 221 8.65 15.43 -25.72
CA ASP A 221 9.31 14.58 -26.72
C ASP A 221 10.83 14.51 -26.47
N ASN A 222 11.46 15.62 -26.11
CA ASN A 222 12.87 15.64 -25.70
C ASN A 222 13.15 14.82 -24.45
N GLU A 223 12.20 14.81 -23.47
CA GLU A 223 12.32 13.99 -22.27
C GLU A 223 12.22 12.51 -22.61
N PHE A 224 11.29 12.09 -23.47
CA PHE A 224 11.21 10.69 -23.93
C PHE A 224 12.48 10.26 -24.67
N ASP A 225 13.06 11.12 -25.50
CA ASP A 225 14.34 10.83 -26.18
C ASP A 225 15.48 10.65 -25.15
N LEU A 226 15.55 11.50 -24.14
CA LEU A 226 16.56 11.38 -23.07
C LEU A 226 16.40 10.08 -22.29
N VAL A 227 15.15 9.73 -21.92
CA VAL A 227 14.83 8.49 -21.20
C VAL A 227 15.14 7.28 -22.06
N LYS A 228 14.73 7.28 -23.33
CA LYS A 228 15.02 6.21 -24.29
C LYS A 228 16.50 5.91 -24.37
N ASN A 229 17.33 6.95 -24.49
CA ASN A 229 18.78 6.79 -24.49
C ASN A 229 19.32 6.14 -23.21
N ALA A 230 18.75 6.52 -22.06
CA ALA A 230 19.15 5.96 -20.77
C ALA A 230 18.74 4.48 -20.64
N ILE A 231 17.50 4.11 -20.95
CA ILE A 231 17.01 2.72 -20.83
C ILE A 231 17.68 1.76 -21.80
N TYR A 232 18.02 2.21 -23.01
CA TYR A 232 18.78 1.39 -23.98
C TYR A 232 20.26 1.23 -23.59
N THR A 233 20.82 2.19 -22.81
CA THR A 233 22.20 2.13 -22.34
C THR A 233 22.35 1.19 -21.14
N ASP A 234 21.40 1.23 -20.19
CA ASP A 234 21.38 0.37 -19.00
C ASP A 234 19.93 -0.05 -18.67
N PRO A 235 19.42 -1.11 -19.32
CA PRO A 235 18.05 -1.62 -19.08
C PRO A 235 17.81 -2.13 -17.65
N ALA A 236 18.88 -2.42 -16.90
CA ALA A 236 18.79 -2.91 -15.52
C ALA A 236 18.60 -1.78 -14.50
N ASP A 237 18.93 -0.53 -14.82
CA ASP A 237 18.83 0.59 -13.88
C ASP A 237 17.39 1.12 -13.75
N GLN A 238 16.89 1.11 -12.52
CA GLN A 238 15.52 1.54 -12.23
C GLN A 238 15.27 3.04 -12.42
N SER A 239 16.30 3.89 -12.41
CA SER A 239 16.15 5.34 -12.28
C SER A 239 15.48 5.95 -13.51
N ALA A 240 15.90 5.55 -14.69
CA ALA A 240 15.32 5.98 -15.96
C ALA A 240 13.88 5.43 -16.12
N TRP A 241 13.64 4.15 -15.79
CA TRP A 241 12.31 3.54 -15.85
C TRP A 241 11.29 4.21 -14.93
N LEU A 242 11.70 4.63 -13.72
CA LEU A 242 10.81 5.34 -12.81
C LEU A 242 10.46 6.74 -13.33
N TYR A 243 11.40 7.40 -14.02
CA TYR A 243 11.16 8.67 -14.67
C TYR A 243 10.26 8.53 -15.90
N ASP A 244 10.46 7.51 -16.71
CA ASP A 244 9.63 7.14 -17.85
C ASP A 244 8.16 6.95 -17.44
N LEU A 245 7.92 6.09 -16.42
CA LEU A 245 6.60 5.89 -15.86
C LEU A 245 5.98 7.19 -15.30
N TRP A 246 6.80 8.12 -14.82
CA TRP A 246 6.33 9.42 -14.37
C TRP A 246 5.92 10.32 -15.56
N LEU A 247 6.69 10.33 -16.66
CA LEU A 247 6.36 11.07 -17.88
C LEU A 247 5.04 10.59 -18.51
N ILE A 248 4.86 9.29 -18.62
CA ILE A 248 3.64 8.67 -19.16
C ILE A 248 2.42 9.03 -18.29
N GLY A 249 2.65 9.29 -17.00
CA GLY A 249 1.61 9.59 -16.01
C GLY A 249 0.83 8.34 -15.62
N ARG A 250 0.50 8.27 -14.34
CA ARG A 250 -0.48 7.30 -13.83
C ARG A 250 -1.78 8.04 -13.61
N GLU A 251 -2.88 7.40 -13.96
CA GLU A 251 -4.15 7.84 -13.41
C GLU A 251 -4.06 7.81 -11.88
N ASP A 252 -4.55 8.87 -11.24
CA ASP A 252 -4.72 8.86 -9.79
C ASP A 252 -5.57 7.65 -9.43
N ARG A 253 -5.11 6.84 -8.48
CA ARG A 253 -5.92 5.75 -7.95
C ARG A 253 -7.10 6.36 -7.22
N ASN A 254 -8.21 6.42 -7.91
CA ASN A 254 -9.46 6.85 -7.31
C ASN A 254 -10.06 5.67 -6.53
N ILE A 255 -10.47 5.94 -5.29
CA ILE A 255 -11.26 5.00 -4.52
C ILE A 255 -12.59 4.84 -5.24
N SER A 256 -12.89 3.62 -5.67
CA SER A 256 -14.19 3.28 -6.24
C SER A 256 -15.15 2.82 -5.15
N ILE A 257 -16.38 3.31 -5.17
CA ILE A 257 -17.47 2.74 -4.40
C ILE A 257 -18.11 1.65 -5.27
N LEU A 258 -18.16 0.43 -4.75
CA LEU A 258 -18.71 -0.73 -5.47
C LEU A 258 -20.24 -0.74 -5.39
N GLY A 259 -20.83 -0.22 -4.32
CA GLY A 259 -22.26 -0.11 -4.15
C GLY A 259 -22.67 0.16 -2.70
N ALA A 260 -23.96 0.44 -2.52
CA ALA A 260 -24.62 0.53 -1.22
C ALA A 260 -25.93 -0.27 -1.24
N THR A 261 -26.30 -0.88 -0.10
CA THR A 261 -27.51 -1.68 0.01
C THR A 261 -28.04 -1.74 1.44
N VAL A 262 -29.35 -1.93 1.59
CA VAL A 262 -29.97 -2.23 2.89
C VAL A 262 -29.90 -3.74 3.16
N ILE A 263 -29.40 -4.13 4.32
CA ILE A 263 -29.28 -5.53 4.73
C ILE A 263 -30.25 -5.94 5.84
N SER A 264 -30.78 -4.97 6.58
CA SER A 264 -31.79 -5.18 7.64
C SER A 264 -32.70 -3.94 7.74
N PHE A 265 -33.97 -4.15 8.12
CA PHE A 265 -34.95 -3.09 8.35
C PHE A 265 -35.32 -2.93 9.83
N ASN A 266 -34.87 -3.82 10.70
CA ASN A 266 -35.16 -3.72 12.12
C ASN A 266 -34.03 -4.34 12.98
N PRO A 267 -33.06 -3.53 13.44
CA PRO A 267 -32.82 -2.12 13.09
C PRO A 267 -32.44 -1.94 11.61
N LEU A 268 -32.54 -0.72 11.08
CA LEU A 268 -32.06 -0.43 9.74
C LEU A 268 -30.55 -0.58 9.71
N GLU A 269 -30.08 -1.47 8.85
CA GLU A 269 -28.65 -1.66 8.60
C GLU A 269 -28.36 -1.47 7.10
N ILE A 270 -27.38 -0.63 6.80
CA ILE A 270 -26.99 -0.27 5.43
C ILE A 270 -25.52 -0.59 5.26
N VAL A 271 -25.19 -1.21 4.14
CA VAL A 271 -23.82 -1.52 3.73
C VAL A 271 -23.36 -0.58 2.65
N VAL A 272 -22.13 -0.06 2.78
CA VAL A 272 -21.38 0.62 1.70
C VAL A 272 -20.09 -0.14 1.48
N ALA A 273 -19.80 -0.51 0.23
CA ALA A 273 -18.63 -1.28 -0.15
C ALA A 273 -17.71 -0.49 -1.09
N PHE A 274 -16.41 -0.61 -0.85
CA PHE A 274 -15.34 0.04 -1.59
C PHE A 274 -14.45 -0.98 -2.29
N GLY A 275 -13.84 -0.60 -3.41
CA GLY A 275 -12.90 -1.42 -4.18
C GLY A 275 -11.55 -1.64 -3.49
N GLU A 276 -11.27 -0.91 -2.42
CA GLU A 276 -10.08 -1.08 -1.59
C GLU A 276 -10.38 -0.86 -0.10
N THR A 277 -9.40 -1.17 0.75
CA THR A 277 -9.52 -0.89 2.18
C THR A 277 -9.40 0.61 2.44
N VAL A 278 -10.41 1.20 3.07
CA VAL A 278 -10.50 2.63 3.35
C VAL A 278 -10.64 2.89 4.86
N LYS A 279 -10.26 4.11 5.24
CA LYS A 279 -10.52 4.68 6.56
C LYS A 279 -11.49 5.84 6.39
N LEU A 280 -12.50 5.93 7.22
CA LEU A 280 -13.36 7.10 7.30
C LEU A 280 -12.67 8.19 8.13
N ARG A 281 -12.68 9.41 7.61
CA ARG A 281 -12.31 10.62 8.34
C ARG A 281 -13.49 11.19 9.09
N ASN A 282 -14.65 11.19 8.41
CA ASN A 282 -15.93 11.57 8.98
C ASN A 282 -16.96 10.48 8.65
N PRO A 283 -17.96 10.26 9.51
CA PRO A 283 -19.08 9.38 9.21
C PRO A 283 -19.86 9.87 7.97
N PHE A 284 -20.35 8.93 7.16
CA PHE A 284 -21.21 9.30 6.04
C PHE A 284 -22.55 9.82 6.56
N THR A 285 -23.11 10.79 5.85
CA THR A 285 -24.43 11.31 6.16
C THR A 285 -25.48 10.33 5.63
N VAL A 286 -26.35 9.87 6.53
CA VAL A 286 -27.53 9.05 6.22
C VAL A 286 -28.76 9.89 6.53
N SER A 287 -29.67 10.02 5.58
CA SER A 287 -30.93 10.72 5.76
C SER A 287 -32.09 9.89 5.22
N THR A 288 -33.27 10.13 5.72
CA THR A 288 -34.52 9.55 5.20
C THR A 288 -35.45 10.65 4.75
N MET A 289 -36.26 10.37 3.72
CA MET A 289 -37.27 11.29 3.25
C MET A 289 -38.59 11.05 3.99
N LEU A 290 -39.00 11.99 4.81
CA LEU A 290 -40.30 12.04 5.47
C LEU A 290 -41.07 13.27 4.99
N ASP A 291 -42.23 13.11 4.41
CA ASP A 291 -43.07 14.19 3.89
C ASP A 291 -42.31 15.18 2.97
N HIS A 292 -41.46 14.65 2.10
CA HIS A 292 -40.56 15.42 1.19
C HIS A 292 -39.45 16.23 1.89
N ILE A 293 -39.21 16.01 3.17
CA ILE A 293 -38.12 16.64 3.93
C ILE A 293 -37.04 15.58 4.25
N ALA A 294 -35.79 15.91 3.96
CA ALA A 294 -34.67 15.05 4.34
C ALA A 294 -34.40 15.20 5.85
N VAL A 295 -34.53 14.10 6.58
CA VAL A 295 -34.30 14.04 8.04
C VAL A 295 -33.06 13.16 8.28
N PRO A 296 -32.03 13.67 8.97
CA PRO A 296 -30.86 12.85 9.31
C PRO A 296 -31.24 11.65 10.15
N LEU A 297 -30.66 10.48 9.85
CA LEU A 297 -30.78 9.28 10.64
C LEU A 297 -29.58 9.16 11.58
N GLU A 298 -29.86 9.01 12.87
CA GLU A 298 -28.83 8.74 13.87
C GLU A 298 -28.41 7.27 13.84
N GLY A 299 -27.12 7.01 13.91
CA GLY A 299 -26.56 5.66 13.89
C GLY A 299 -25.03 5.67 13.87
N GLU A 300 -24.46 4.48 13.85
CA GLU A 300 -23.01 4.30 13.86
C GLU A 300 -22.52 3.57 12.60
N TRP A 301 -21.37 4.01 12.07
CA TRP A 301 -20.66 3.33 11.00
C TRP A 301 -19.54 2.48 11.58
N LYS A 302 -19.51 1.18 11.23
CA LYS A 302 -18.46 0.24 11.62
C LYS A 302 -17.95 -0.52 10.40
N ALA A 303 -16.63 -0.65 10.27
CA ALA A 303 -16.06 -1.52 9.26
C ALA A 303 -16.26 -2.99 9.65
N THR A 304 -16.42 -3.86 8.65
CA THR A 304 -16.40 -5.30 8.88
C THR A 304 -14.95 -5.76 9.10
N GLY A 305 -14.69 -6.41 10.22
CA GLY A 305 -13.36 -6.96 10.56
C GLY A 305 -12.93 -6.71 12.00
N SER A 306 -11.71 -7.11 12.33
CA SER A 306 -11.14 -6.96 13.69
C SER A 306 -10.87 -5.50 14.08
N ASP A 307 -10.64 -4.63 13.11
CA ASP A 307 -10.51 -3.19 13.31
C ASP A 307 -11.73 -2.48 12.71
N SER A 308 -12.62 -2.00 13.56
CA SER A 308 -13.83 -1.29 13.15
C SER A 308 -13.57 0.09 12.53
N SER A 309 -12.32 0.56 12.54
CA SER A 309 -11.92 1.87 12.01
C SER A 309 -11.42 1.83 10.57
N ILE A 310 -11.14 0.64 10.02
CA ILE A 310 -10.62 0.44 8.65
C ILE A 310 -11.25 -0.81 8.02
N GLY A 311 -11.72 -0.69 6.79
CA GLY A 311 -12.32 -1.79 6.05
C GLY A 311 -12.70 -1.43 4.63
N SER A 312 -12.99 -2.43 3.82
CA SER A 312 -13.55 -2.26 2.47
C SER A 312 -15.08 -2.30 2.46
N ILE A 313 -15.68 -2.78 3.54
CA ILE A 313 -17.13 -2.80 3.74
C ILE A 313 -17.43 -2.08 5.04
N TRP A 314 -18.36 -1.14 4.99
CA TRP A 314 -18.82 -0.36 6.12
C TRP A 314 -20.30 -0.57 6.33
N ILE A 315 -20.71 -0.81 7.57
CA ILE A 315 -22.11 -1.03 7.96
C ILE A 315 -22.55 0.14 8.82
N PHE A 316 -23.63 0.78 8.40
CA PHE A 316 -24.40 1.70 9.22
C PHE A 316 -25.43 0.92 10.01
N GLN A 317 -25.48 1.13 11.31
CA GLN A 317 -26.52 0.60 12.18
C GLN A 317 -27.28 1.75 12.80
N GLN A 318 -28.58 1.81 12.54
CA GLN A 318 -29.48 2.82 13.06
C GLN A 318 -29.57 2.77 14.58
N ALA A 319 -29.61 3.93 15.23
CA ALA A 319 -29.83 4.03 16.67
C ALA A 319 -31.25 3.58 17.05
N PRO A 320 -31.43 2.93 18.21
CA PRO A 320 -32.74 2.48 18.69
C PRO A 320 -33.72 3.66 18.83
N GLY A 321 -34.94 3.46 18.35
CA GLY A 321 -36.03 4.46 18.50
C GLY A 321 -36.17 5.48 17.39
N SER A 322 -35.28 5.48 16.39
CA SER A 322 -35.45 6.30 15.20
C SER A 322 -36.41 5.64 14.21
N THR A 323 -37.20 6.44 13.49
CA THR A 323 -38.08 5.97 12.40
C THR A 323 -37.49 6.39 11.06
N PHE A 324 -37.68 5.58 10.03
CA PHE A 324 -37.26 5.93 8.66
C PHE A 324 -38.42 5.77 7.68
N GLY A 325 -38.38 6.55 6.61
CA GLY A 325 -39.39 6.56 5.55
C GLY A 325 -39.09 5.55 4.44
N PRO A 326 -39.86 5.60 3.34
CA PRO A 326 -39.74 4.64 2.23
C PRO A 326 -38.42 4.77 1.44
N THR A 327 -37.71 5.88 1.61
CA THR A 327 -36.45 6.14 0.93
C THR A 327 -35.39 6.60 1.92
N VAL A 328 -34.20 6.04 1.78
CA VAL A 328 -33.01 6.43 2.56
C VAL A 328 -31.93 6.90 1.59
N GLU A 329 -31.37 8.06 1.88
CA GLU A 329 -30.29 8.66 1.12
C GLU A 329 -28.98 8.58 1.89
N ILE A 330 -27.89 8.19 1.22
CA ILE A 330 -26.55 8.17 1.78
C ILE A 330 -25.66 9.07 0.94
N VAL A 331 -25.02 10.04 1.59
CA VAL A 331 -24.05 10.92 0.92
C VAL A 331 -22.64 10.61 1.42
N VAL A 332 -21.76 10.26 0.50
CA VAL A 332 -20.34 10.00 0.73
C VAL A 332 -19.53 11.11 0.07
N PHE A 333 -18.91 11.98 0.86
CA PHE A 333 -18.06 13.05 0.31
C PHE A 333 -16.64 12.53 0.05
N SER A 334 -15.99 13.07 -0.97
CA SER A 334 -14.62 12.69 -1.35
C SER A 334 -13.59 12.84 -0.21
N ASP A 335 -13.78 13.82 0.67
CA ASP A 335 -12.89 14.11 1.79
C ASP A 335 -13.14 13.24 3.02
N ASP A 336 -14.29 12.56 3.10
CA ASP A 336 -14.63 11.69 4.22
C ASP A 336 -13.91 10.33 4.16
N VAL A 337 -13.36 9.98 3.00
CA VAL A 337 -12.76 8.67 2.73
C VAL A 337 -11.28 8.81 2.35
N CYS A 338 -10.43 8.00 2.93
CA CYS A 338 -9.03 7.89 2.50
C CYS A 338 -8.59 6.43 2.42
N GLY A 339 -7.80 6.12 1.39
CA GLY A 339 -7.18 4.81 1.23
C GLY A 339 -6.11 4.55 2.31
N VAL A 340 -6.07 3.35 2.85
CA VAL A 340 -5.11 2.97 3.91
C VAL A 340 -3.70 2.82 3.35
N ARG A 341 -3.56 2.42 2.09
CA ARG A 341 -2.26 2.21 1.41
C ARG A 341 -1.66 3.48 0.77
N GLY A 342 -2.05 4.66 1.23
CA GLY A 342 -1.39 5.92 0.93
C GLY A 342 -1.84 6.59 -0.38
N GLY A 343 -2.58 7.68 -0.28
CA GLY A 343 -2.79 8.65 -1.35
C GLY A 343 -4.03 8.47 -2.20
N SER A 344 -4.68 7.29 -2.21
CA SER A 344 -5.94 7.11 -2.93
C SER A 344 -7.05 7.98 -2.33
N ARG A 345 -7.81 8.66 -3.19
CA ARG A 345 -8.94 9.53 -2.82
C ARG A 345 -10.11 9.25 -3.76
N MET A 346 -11.31 9.57 -3.34
CA MET A 346 -12.45 9.58 -4.25
C MET A 346 -12.36 10.78 -5.21
N ALA A 347 -12.72 10.56 -6.47
CA ALA A 347 -12.72 11.61 -7.49
C ALA A 347 -13.82 12.66 -7.26
N SER A 348 -14.98 12.21 -6.75
CA SER A 348 -16.15 13.05 -6.51
C SER A 348 -16.99 12.50 -5.35
N ALA A 349 -17.90 13.32 -4.83
CA ALA A 349 -18.92 12.86 -3.89
C ALA A 349 -19.92 11.95 -4.61
N VAL A 350 -20.44 10.95 -3.89
CA VAL A 350 -21.44 10.01 -4.41
C VAL A 350 -22.66 10.02 -3.48
N CYS A 351 -23.84 10.02 -4.08
CA CYS A 351 -25.11 9.91 -3.35
C CYS A 351 -25.82 8.62 -3.79
N PHE A 352 -26.31 7.85 -2.83
CA PHE A 352 -27.13 6.67 -3.04
C PHE A 352 -28.53 6.95 -2.51
N GLU A 353 -29.53 6.65 -3.31
CA GLU A 353 -30.93 6.64 -2.89
C GLU A 353 -31.39 5.17 -2.83
N LEU A 354 -31.75 4.72 -1.64
CA LEU A 354 -32.16 3.35 -1.38
C LEU A 354 -33.64 3.31 -1.06
N GLU A 355 -34.43 2.57 -1.85
CA GLU A 355 -35.85 2.36 -1.58
C GLU A 355 -36.03 1.32 -0.48
N THR A 356 -36.79 1.67 0.53
CA THR A 356 -37.22 0.77 1.61
C THR A 356 -38.68 0.38 1.33
N LEU A 357 -38.91 -0.63 0.50
CA LEU A 357 -40.27 -1.07 0.16
C LEU A 357 -40.89 -1.87 1.30
N GLU A 358 -42.00 -1.39 1.82
CA GLU A 358 -42.71 -1.91 3.00
C GLU A 358 -43.51 -3.23 2.75
N GLN A 359 -43.59 -3.73 1.51
CA GLN A 359 -44.63 -4.70 1.15
C GLN A 359 -44.37 -6.19 1.36
N ASP A 360 -43.24 -6.67 1.86
CA ASP A 360 -43.02 -8.11 2.08
C ASP A 360 -42.16 -8.49 3.31
N LEU A 361 -42.46 -7.98 4.48
CA LEU A 361 -41.78 -8.34 5.73
C LEU A 361 -41.78 -9.86 6.05
N ASN A 362 -42.63 -10.64 5.39
CA ASN A 362 -42.76 -12.09 5.63
C ASN A 362 -41.95 -12.97 4.68
N ASN A 363 -41.24 -12.42 3.71
CA ASN A 363 -40.44 -13.19 2.76
C ASN A 363 -39.00 -12.69 2.67
N ILE A 364 -38.28 -12.72 3.80
CA ILE A 364 -36.88 -12.32 3.90
C ILE A 364 -35.98 -13.11 2.94
N SER A 365 -36.29 -14.39 2.68
CA SER A 365 -35.53 -15.23 1.74
C SER A 365 -35.71 -14.82 0.27
N GLY A 366 -36.87 -14.25 -0.11
CA GLY A 366 -37.14 -13.78 -1.48
C GLY A 366 -36.60 -12.36 -1.74
N ARG A 367 -36.48 -11.50 -0.72
CA ARG A 367 -36.13 -10.07 -0.85
C ARG A 367 -34.64 -9.78 -0.94
N LEU A 368 -33.83 -10.58 -0.31
CA LEU A 368 -32.39 -10.50 -0.46
C LEU A 368 -31.92 -10.96 -1.86
N GLN A 369 -32.82 -11.39 -2.70
CA GLN A 369 -32.59 -11.64 -4.12
C GLN A 369 -32.51 -10.36 -4.95
N ARG A 370 -33.09 -9.27 -4.50
CA ARG A 370 -32.95 -7.93 -5.13
C ARG A 370 -31.99 -7.07 -4.31
N LEU A 371 -30.70 -7.26 -4.51
CA LEU A 371 -29.73 -6.21 -4.30
C LEU A 371 -30.05 -5.14 -5.36
N VAL A 372 -30.93 -4.20 -5.04
CA VAL A 372 -31.03 -2.97 -5.81
C VAL A 372 -29.72 -2.24 -5.55
N ILE A 373 -28.77 -2.38 -6.48
CA ILE A 373 -27.69 -1.43 -6.59
C ILE A 373 -28.39 -0.11 -6.86
N GLY A 374 -28.42 0.77 -5.86
CA GLY A 374 -29.03 2.08 -6.02
C GLY A 374 -28.51 2.66 -7.32
N LYS A 375 -29.40 3.12 -8.20
CA LYS A 375 -28.98 3.80 -9.42
C LYS A 375 -27.93 4.80 -9.00
N ASN A 376 -26.72 4.67 -9.51
CA ASN A 376 -25.68 5.68 -9.40
C ASN A 376 -26.18 6.91 -10.13
N LEU A 377 -27.05 7.66 -9.48
CA LEU A 377 -27.37 9.01 -9.88
C LEU A 377 -26.12 9.82 -9.51
N MET A 378 -25.24 9.97 -10.48
CA MET A 378 -24.22 11.01 -10.46
C MET A 378 -24.95 12.35 -10.36
N TYR A 379 -25.45 12.68 -9.20
CA TYR A 379 -25.93 14.02 -8.89
C TYR A 379 -24.71 14.90 -8.67
N ASP A 380 -24.64 15.95 -9.47
CA ASP A 380 -23.80 17.09 -9.15
C ASP A 380 -24.31 17.70 -7.83
N VAL A 381 -23.78 17.20 -6.72
CA VAL A 381 -24.14 17.61 -5.35
C VAL A 381 -23.93 19.11 -5.16
N SER A 382 -23.07 19.73 -5.98
CA SER A 382 -22.81 21.17 -5.96
C SER A 382 -24.05 22.03 -6.33
N LYS A 383 -25.02 21.42 -7.02
CA LYS A 383 -26.26 22.14 -7.43
C LYS A 383 -27.37 22.12 -6.38
N ARG A 384 -27.38 21.18 -5.45
CA ARG A 384 -28.42 21.10 -4.39
C ARG A 384 -27.96 21.64 -3.03
N LEU A 385 -26.70 21.51 -2.71
CA LEU A 385 -26.10 22.09 -1.51
C LEU A 385 -25.30 23.29 -1.98
N GLY A 386 -25.80 24.52 -1.75
CA GLY A 386 -24.98 25.73 -1.95
C GLY A 386 -23.60 25.55 -1.26
N PRO A 387 -22.62 26.43 -1.54
CA PRO A 387 -21.28 26.30 -0.99
C PRO A 387 -21.37 26.18 0.53
N ILE A 388 -20.96 25.00 1.04
CA ILE A 388 -20.92 24.72 2.48
C ILE A 388 -19.79 25.58 3.05
N PRO A 389 -20.05 26.51 3.97
CA PRO A 389 -18.99 27.26 4.64
C PRO A 389 -18.16 26.30 5.46
N SER A 390 -16.83 26.38 5.35
CA SER A 390 -15.93 25.71 6.28
C SER A 390 -16.19 26.19 7.71
N PRO A 391 -15.99 25.34 8.74
CA PRO A 391 -16.30 25.68 10.14
C PRO A 391 -15.62 26.94 10.67
N ASP A 392 -14.58 27.44 10.00
CA ASP A 392 -13.78 28.62 10.35
C ASP A 392 -13.93 29.81 9.39
N GLY A 393 -14.86 29.72 8.40
CA GLY A 393 -15.19 30.85 7.52
C GLY A 393 -14.09 31.28 6.55
N THR A 394 -12.99 30.54 6.43
CA THR A 394 -11.90 30.85 5.50
C THR A 394 -11.96 29.96 4.28
N LEU A 395 -12.14 30.56 3.10
CA LEU A 395 -11.95 29.90 1.81
C LEU A 395 -10.46 29.53 1.66
N ASP A 396 -10.10 28.31 1.97
CA ASP A 396 -8.73 27.80 1.75
C ASP A 396 -8.50 27.46 0.28
N THR A 397 -8.36 28.50 -0.54
CA THR A 397 -8.01 28.41 -1.95
C THR A 397 -6.54 28.02 -2.19
N GLN A 398 -5.72 27.90 -1.14
CA GLN A 398 -4.29 27.60 -1.27
C GLN A 398 -3.94 26.12 -1.19
N ARG A 399 -4.83 25.24 -0.71
CA ARG A 399 -4.55 23.79 -0.60
C ARG A 399 -4.76 23.01 -1.91
N THR A 400 -5.45 23.55 -2.88
CA THR A 400 -5.71 22.88 -4.17
C THR A 400 -4.56 22.96 -5.16
N ASN A 401 -3.62 23.91 -5.00
CA ASN A 401 -2.61 24.17 -6.04
C ASN A 401 -1.32 23.32 -5.98
N SER A 402 -1.06 22.53 -4.94
CA SER A 402 0.23 21.81 -4.87
C SER A 402 0.21 20.38 -5.42
N LYS A 403 -0.95 19.82 -5.75
CA LYS A 403 -1.08 18.45 -6.28
C LYS A 403 -1.45 18.35 -7.76
N HIS A 404 -1.95 19.42 -8.37
CA HIS A 404 -2.31 19.45 -9.80
C HIS A 404 -1.13 19.68 -10.75
N LEU A 405 0.07 19.94 -10.23
CA LEU A 405 1.22 20.24 -11.07
C LEU A 405 1.73 19.06 -11.91
N VAL A 406 1.53 17.83 -11.45
CA VAL A 406 2.00 16.64 -12.16
C VAL A 406 1.00 16.19 -13.23
N THR A 407 -0.27 16.40 -12.99
CA THR A 407 -1.36 16.07 -13.91
C THR A 407 -1.44 17.04 -15.11
N SER A 408 -0.97 18.28 -14.96
CA SER A 408 -1.13 19.30 -16.00
C SER A 408 -0.17 19.14 -17.20
N LEU A 409 0.91 18.40 -17.07
CA LEU A 409 1.83 18.13 -18.19
C LEU A 409 1.34 17.01 -19.11
N THR A 410 0.58 16.05 -18.54
CA THR A 410 0.14 14.84 -19.27
C THR A 410 -1.34 14.85 -19.63
N VAL A 411 -2.17 15.76 -19.11
CA VAL A 411 -3.65 15.71 -19.13
C VAL A 411 -4.31 16.68 -20.14
N SER A 412 -3.54 17.38 -20.92
CA SER A 412 -4.12 18.15 -22.05
C SER A 412 -4.35 17.29 -23.31
N SER A 413 -3.93 16.05 -23.31
CA SER A 413 -4.13 15.13 -24.43
C SER A 413 -5.52 14.49 -24.38
N SER A 414 -6.16 14.42 -25.55
CA SER A 414 -7.42 13.66 -25.71
C SER A 414 -7.22 12.20 -25.30
N PRO A 415 -8.30 11.45 -24.99
CA PRO A 415 -8.19 10.01 -24.75
C PRO A 415 -7.48 9.27 -25.89
N GLU A 416 -7.65 9.71 -27.13
CA GLU A 416 -7.01 9.18 -28.33
C GLU A 416 -5.49 9.40 -28.31
N ASP A 417 -5.02 10.60 -27.93
CA ASP A 417 -3.59 10.91 -27.81
C ASP A 417 -2.93 10.06 -26.74
N ARG A 418 -3.63 9.80 -25.64
CA ARG A 418 -3.13 8.92 -24.57
C ARG A 418 -2.98 7.47 -25.05
N VAL A 419 -3.93 6.95 -25.80
CA VAL A 419 -3.83 5.60 -26.38
C VAL A 419 -2.64 5.52 -27.33
N ALA A 420 -2.48 6.51 -28.22
CA ALA A 420 -1.35 6.58 -29.17
C ALA A 420 -0.01 6.65 -28.43
N LEU A 421 0.10 7.41 -27.35
CA LEU A 421 1.30 7.46 -26.51
C LEU A 421 1.61 6.09 -25.89
N LEU A 422 0.60 5.43 -25.27
CA LEU A 422 0.79 4.10 -24.67
C LEU A 422 1.22 3.07 -25.71
N GLU A 423 0.61 3.05 -26.88
CA GLU A 423 0.98 2.12 -27.96
C GLU A 423 2.41 2.34 -28.48
N ARG A 424 2.84 3.60 -28.59
CA ARG A 424 4.22 3.97 -28.94
C ARG A 424 5.22 3.45 -27.91
N GLU A 425 4.97 3.72 -26.62
CA GLU A 425 5.88 3.31 -25.55
C GLU A 425 5.88 1.78 -25.36
N ILE A 426 4.72 1.13 -25.47
CA ILE A 426 4.62 -0.34 -25.47
C ILE A 426 5.48 -0.95 -26.57
N THR A 427 5.48 -0.35 -27.77
CA THR A 427 6.30 -0.83 -28.90
C THR A 427 7.78 -0.76 -28.56
N VAL A 428 8.25 0.38 -28.03
CA VAL A 428 9.65 0.58 -27.62
C VAL A 428 10.07 -0.41 -26.52
N VAL A 429 9.23 -0.55 -25.49
CA VAL A 429 9.58 -1.44 -24.36
C VAL A 429 9.51 -2.91 -24.79
N ARG A 430 8.58 -3.30 -25.67
CA ARG A 430 8.50 -4.68 -26.20
C ARG A 430 9.73 -5.06 -27.00
N GLU A 431 10.22 -4.16 -27.86
CA GLU A 431 11.51 -4.34 -28.57
C GLU A 431 12.65 -4.62 -27.59
N LEU A 432 12.72 -3.86 -26.50
CA LEU A 432 13.76 -4.03 -25.49
C LEU A 432 13.60 -5.34 -24.69
N VAL A 433 12.38 -5.79 -24.42
CA VAL A 433 12.12 -7.12 -23.80
C VAL A 433 12.55 -8.27 -24.72
N GLU A 434 12.44 -8.10 -26.04
CA GLU A 434 12.93 -9.09 -27.00
C GLU A 434 14.46 -9.13 -27.07
N LEU A 435 15.13 -7.96 -27.00
CA LEU A 435 16.59 -7.85 -27.00
C LEU A 435 17.22 -8.32 -25.68
N GLU A 436 16.57 -8.03 -24.57
CA GLU A 436 17.09 -8.23 -23.20
C GLU A 436 16.05 -8.95 -22.32
N PRO A 437 15.75 -10.25 -22.59
CA PRO A 437 14.63 -10.98 -21.98
C PRO A 437 14.81 -11.28 -20.48
N ASP A 438 16.04 -11.18 -19.95
CA ASP A 438 16.37 -11.50 -18.57
C ASP A 438 16.32 -10.28 -17.63
N PHE A 439 16.09 -9.08 -18.16
CA PHE A 439 16.00 -7.87 -17.35
C PHE A 439 14.58 -7.62 -16.84
N LYS A 440 14.43 -7.54 -15.53
CA LYS A 440 13.13 -7.37 -14.87
C LYS A 440 12.43 -6.05 -15.17
N TRP A 441 13.18 -4.95 -15.34
CA TRP A 441 12.58 -3.62 -15.49
C TRP A 441 11.79 -3.45 -16.79
N PRO A 442 12.33 -3.80 -17.96
CA PRO A 442 11.55 -3.77 -19.20
C PRO A 442 10.26 -4.59 -19.10
N ILE A 443 10.34 -5.83 -18.57
CA ILE A 443 9.19 -6.73 -18.40
C ILE A 443 8.16 -6.13 -17.43
N HIS A 444 8.63 -5.56 -16.33
CA HIS A 444 7.76 -4.94 -15.32
C HIS A 444 7.04 -3.71 -15.89
N VAL A 445 7.76 -2.84 -16.59
CA VAL A 445 7.19 -1.62 -17.20
C VAL A 445 6.21 -1.98 -18.30
N LEU A 446 6.55 -2.95 -19.17
CA LEU A 446 5.63 -3.45 -20.21
C LEU A 446 4.31 -3.91 -19.61
N SER A 447 4.35 -4.68 -18.53
CA SER A 447 3.13 -5.14 -17.83
C SER A 447 2.31 -3.96 -17.26
N ILE A 448 2.95 -2.89 -16.80
CA ILE A 448 2.25 -1.68 -16.34
C ILE A 448 1.58 -0.96 -17.52
N LEU A 449 2.31 -0.72 -18.61
CA LEU A 449 1.78 -0.03 -19.79
C LEU A 449 0.62 -0.78 -20.43
N LEU A 450 0.74 -2.10 -20.57
CA LEU A 450 -0.34 -2.95 -21.05
C LEU A 450 -1.56 -2.89 -20.14
N SER A 451 -1.36 -2.86 -18.82
CA SER A 451 -2.46 -2.72 -17.86
C SER A 451 -3.17 -1.36 -17.96
N GLU A 452 -2.43 -0.28 -18.28
CA GLU A 452 -3.03 1.03 -18.54
C GLU A 452 -3.79 1.05 -19.88
N LEU A 453 -3.21 0.49 -20.94
CA LEU A 453 -3.87 0.34 -22.24
C LEU A 453 -5.15 -0.52 -22.14
N ARG A 454 -5.11 -1.57 -21.31
CA ARG A 454 -6.25 -2.45 -21.07
C ARG A 454 -7.51 -1.70 -20.61
N LYS A 455 -7.36 -0.62 -19.84
CA LYS A 455 -8.48 0.21 -19.35
C LYS A 455 -9.19 0.95 -20.46
N THR A 456 -8.53 1.25 -21.57
CA THR A 456 -9.09 1.98 -22.71
C THR A 456 -9.77 1.07 -23.74
N VAL A 457 -9.56 -0.25 -23.62
CA VAL A 457 -10.05 -1.25 -24.59
C VAL A 457 -11.35 -1.89 -24.08
N SER A 458 -12.32 -2.09 -24.98
CA SER A 458 -13.57 -2.77 -24.62
C SER A 458 -13.33 -4.16 -24.04
N ILE A 459 -14.01 -4.47 -22.95
CA ILE A 459 -13.83 -5.69 -22.13
C ILE A 459 -13.92 -6.98 -22.95
N HIS A 460 -14.80 -6.99 -23.94
CA HIS A 460 -15.07 -8.20 -24.76
C HIS A 460 -14.30 -8.23 -26.09
N SER A 461 -13.38 -7.30 -26.31
CA SER A 461 -12.61 -7.28 -27.54
C SER A 461 -11.54 -8.39 -27.57
N PRO A 462 -11.19 -8.92 -28.75
CA PRO A 462 -10.06 -9.83 -28.89
C PRO A 462 -8.74 -9.23 -28.42
N GLN A 463 -8.60 -7.90 -28.58
CA GLN A 463 -7.45 -7.13 -28.09
C GLN A 463 -7.33 -7.15 -26.58
N ALA A 464 -8.44 -7.00 -25.85
CA ALA A 464 -8.46 -7.08 -24.39
C ALA A 464 -7.95 -8.44 -23.90
N LYS A 465 -8.45 -9.53 -24.50
CA LYS A 465 -7.99 -10.88 -24.16
C LYS A 465 -6.49 -11.06 -24.40
N LYS A 466 -5.98 -10.57 -25.54
CA LYS A 466 -4.54 -10.65 -25.86
C LYS A 466 -3.70 -9.90 -24.83
N ILE A 467 -4.14 -8.69 -24.41
CA ILE A 467 -3.45 -7.92 -23.39
C ILE A 467 -3.46 -8.63 -22.03
N ASP A 468 -4.61 -9.19 -21.63
CA ASP A 468 -4.74 -9.91 -20.37
C ASP A 468 -3.82 -11.14 -20.33
N ASP A 469 -3.78 -11.94 -21.41
CA ASP A 469 -2.92 -13.12 -21.54
C ASP A 469 -1.43 -12.71 -21.50
N GLU A 470 -1.02 -11.69 -22.26
CA GLU A 470 0.36 -11.15 -22.25
C GLU A 470 0.77 -10.62 -20.85
N CYS A 471 -0.12 -9.89 -20.17
CA CYS A 471 0.17 -9.41 -18.82
C CYS A 471 0.42 -10.55 -17.83
N ILE A 472 -0.34 -11.65 -17.92
CA ILE A 472 -0.17 -12.83 -17.07
C ILE A 472 1.20 -13.50 -17.35
N GLU A 473 1.54 -13.71 -18.64
CA GLU A 473 2.83 -14.27 -19.04
C GLU A 473 4.02 -13.43 -18.54
N LEU A 474 3.89 -12.09 -18.58
CA LEU A 474 4.92 -11.19 -18.06
C LEU A 474 5.10 -11.32 -16.54
N GLN A 475 4.01 -11.54 -15.77
CA GLN A 475 4.15 -11.81 -14.33
C GLN A 475 4.84 -13.16 -14.08
N GLU A 476 4.54 -14.20 -14.86
CA GLU A 476 5.19 -15.52 -14.76
C GLU A 476 6.71 -15.42 -15.03
N LYS A 477 7.10 -14.64 -16.04
CA LYS A 477 8.53 -14.32 -16.30
C LYS A 477 9.16 -13.60 -15.10
N LEU A 478 8.48 -12.60 -14.52
CA LEU A 478 9.00 -11.85 -13.37
C LEU A 478 9.16 -12.72 -12.12
N ILE A 479 8.27 -13.67 -11.88
CA ILE A 479 8.38 -14.66 -10.80
C ILE A 479 9.69 -15.47 -10.95
N ALA A 480 10.02 -15.86 -12.17
CA ALA A 480 11.22 -16.65 -12.46
C ALA A 480 12.53 -15.84 -12.30
N ILE A 481 12.58 -14.59 -12.76
CA ILE A 481 13.82 -13.78 -12.82
C ILE A 481 14.08 -12.93 -11.58
N ASP A 482 13.08 -12.62 -10.75
CA ASP A 482 13.22 -11.81 -9.53
C ASP A 482 12.59 -12.50 -8.29
N PRO A 483 13.18 -13.62 -7.82
CA PRO A 483 12.61 -14.43 -6.72
C PRO A 483 12.50 -13.66 -5.39
N LEU A 484 13.27 -12.56 -5.21
CA LEU A 484 13.15 -11.72 -4.01
C LEU A 484 11.82 -10.98 -3.91
N ARG A 485 11.06 -10.89 -5.01
CA ARG A 485 9.74 -10.23 -5.08
C ARG A 485 8.67 -11.15 -5.64
N GLN A 486 8.90 -12.44 -5.60
CA GLN A 486 8.01 -13.47 -6.14
C GLN A 486 6.57 -13.26 -5.66
N GLU A 487 6.33 -13.16 -4.35
CA GLU A 487 4.99 -12.97 -3.76
C GLU A 487 4.24 -11.78 -4.38
N ARG A 488 4.93 -10.67 -4.63
CA ARG A 488 4.32 -9.49 -5.25
C ARG A 488 3.85 -9.76 -6.69
N TYR A 489 4.62 -10.53 -7.44
CA TYR A 489 4.27 -10.87 -8.83
C TYR A 489 3.17 -11.94 -8.87
N GLU A 490 3.17 -12.89 -7.95
CA GLU A 490 2.11 -13.87 -7.75
C GLU A 490 0.78 -13.19 -7.39
N ASP A 491 0.79 -12.23 -6.47
CA ASP A 491 -0.39 -11.43 -6.12
C ASP A 491 -0.92 -10.65 -7.33
N ARG A 492 -0.03 -10.03 -8.11
CA ARG A 492 -0.46 -9.31 -9.32
C ARG A 492 -1.00 -10.25 -10.38
N ARG A 493 -0.37 -11.40 -10.60
CA ARG A 493 -0.84 -12.45 -11.48
C ARG A 493 -2.24 -12.94 -11.05
N THR A 494 -2.40 -13.20 -9.77
CA THR A 494 -3.69 -13.57 -9.17
C THR A 494 -4.78 -12.56 -9.51
N GLN A 495 -4.51 -11.27 -9.32
CA GLN A 495 -5.46 -10.21 -9.65
C GLN A 495 -5.85 -10.23 -11.14
N LEU A 496 -4.87 -10.34 -12.04
CA LEU A 496 -5.10 -10.38 -13.49
C LEU A 496 -5.93 -11.62 -13.91
N VAL A 497 -5.59 -12.78 -13.36
CA VAL A 497 -6.33 -14.03 -13.62
C VAL A 497 -7.78 -13.91 -13.12
N TYR A 498 -7.96 -13.40 -11.89
CA TYR A 498 -9.27 -13.18 -11.31
C TYR A 498 -10.12 -12.21 -12.16
N GLU A 499 -9.58 -11.07 -12.55
CA GLU A 499 -10.24 -10.09 -13.39
C GLU A 499 -10.63 -10.69 -14.75
N ARG A 500 -9.73 -11.41 -15.40
CA ARG A 500 -9.98 -12.08 -16.67
C ARG A 500 -11.09 -13.13 -16.58
N GLU A 501 -11.07 -14.01 -15.58
CA GLU A 501 -12.05 -15.09 -15.44
C GLU A 501 -13.42 -14.54 -15.03
N THR A 502 -13.48 -13.56 -14.14
CA THR A 502 -14.75 -12.92 -13.76
C THR A 502 -15.38 -12.18 -14.93
N LEU A 503 -14.61 -11.50 -15.77
CA LEU A 503 -15.12 -10.81 -16.97
C LEU A 503 -15.63 -11.77 -18.06
N ARG A 504 -15.08 -12.99 -18.14
CA ARG A 504 -15.60 -14.03 -19.05
C ARG A 504 -16.98 -14.53 -18.66
N ILE A 505 -17.30 -14.53 -17.37
CA ILE A 505 -18.56 -15.03 -16.82
C ILE A 505 -19.65 -13.95 -16.89
N ILE A 506 -19.27 -12.67 -16.75
CA ILE A 506 -20.19 -11.54 -16.90
C ILE A 506 -20.50 -11.36 -18.40
N LYS A 507 -21.35 -12.25 -18.94
CA LYS A 507 -21.83 -12.13 -20.31
C LYS A 507 -22.75 -10.91 -20.44
N ASP A 508 -22.44 -10.05 -21.41
CA ASP A 508 -23.35 -9.05 -22.00
C ASP A 508 -23.80 -7.80 -21.21
N SER A 509 -23.20 -7.46 -20.08
CA SER A 509 -23.50 -6.12 -19.55
C SER A 509 -22.70 -5.05 -20.30
N LYS A 510 -23.35 -4.34 -21.20
CA LYS A 510 -22.78 -3.24 -22.03
C LYS A 510 -22.36 -2.00 -21.22
N ARG A 511 -22.51 -1.99 -19.90
CA ARG A 511 -22.22 -0.83 -19.03
C ARG A 511 -21.56 -1.26 -17.72
N PHE A 512 -20.30 -0.97 -17.58
CA PHE A 512 -19.67 -0.74 -16.29
C PHE A 512 -19.83 0.78 -16.00
N PRO A 513 -20.52 1.23 -14.96
CA PRO A 513 -20.82 0.67 -13.63
C PRO A 513 -22.29 0.27 -13.38
N GLU A 514 -23.14 0.21 -14.39
CA GLU A 514 -24.55 -0.15 -14.25
C GLU A 514 -24.75 -1.63 -14.60
N ILE A 515 -24.35 -2.54 -13.71
CA ILE A 515 -24.73 -3.94 -13.83
C ILE A 515 -26.17 -4.04 -13.29
N GLU A 516 -27.16 -3.96 -14.16
CA GLU A 516 -28.46 -4.52 -13.84
C GLU A 516 -28.32 -6.03 -13.82
N PHE A 517 -28.24 -6.61 -12.63
CA PHE A 517 -28.29 -8.06 -12.48
C PHE A 517 -29.71 -8.52 -12.82
N SER A 518 -29.89 -9.06 -14.02
CA SER A 518 -31.09 -9.82 -14.34
C SER A 518 -31.07 -11.14 -13.55
N ASP A 519 -32.24 -11.69 -13.24
CA ASP A 519 -32.36 -13.00 -12.57
C ASP A 519 -31.73 -14.16 -13.38
N GLU A 520 -31.27 -13.91 -14.61
CA GLU A 520 -30.64 -14.85 -15.53
C GLU A 520 -29.11 -14.90 -15.44
N GLN A 521 -28.45 -14.04 -14.64
CA GLN A 521 -26.99 -14.10 -14.52
C GLN A 521 -26.53 -15.26 -13.64
N PRO A 522 -25.43 -15.93 -14.01
CA PRO A 522 -24.90 -17.02 -13.19
C PRO A 522 -24.47 -16.49 -11.82
N ARG A 523 -25.04 -17.07 -10.78
CA ARG A 523 -24.71 -16.77 -9.38
C ARG A 523 -23.61 -17.67 -8.83
N ASP A 524 -23.09 -18.54 -9.69
CA ASP A 524 -22.04 -19.50 -9.37
C ASP A 524 -20.76 -19.11 -10.08
N LEU A 525 -19.65 -19.06 -9.36
CA LEU A 525 -18.32 -18.73 -9.87
C LEU A 525 -17.36 -19.88 -9.56
N ASP A 526 -16.81 -20.48 -10.60
CA ASP A 526 -15.76 -21.49 -10.50
C ASP A 526 -14.39 -20.90 -10.88
N LEU A 527 -13.53 -20.79 -9.88
CA LEU A 527 -12.15 -20.35 -9.97
C LEU A 527 -11.18 -21.44 -9.49
N SER A 528 -11.59 -22.70 -9.55
CA SER A 528 -10.74 -23.82 -9.17
C SER A 528 -9.51 -23.95 -10.07
N MET A 529 -8.40 -24.43 -9.53
CA MET A 529 -7.15 -24.73 -10.27
C MET A 529 -6.57 -23.54 -11.07
N ARG A 530 -6.69 -22.32 -10.53
CA ARG A 530 -6.17 -21.06 -11.16
C ARG A 530 -4.88 -20.57 -10.55
N GLY A 531 -4.37 -21.23 -9.50
CA GLY A 531 -3.15 -20.81 -8.79
C GLY A 531 -3.31 -19.45 -8.11
N LEU A 532 -4.50 -19.14 -7.59
CA LEU A 532 -4.80 -17.89 -6.91
C LEU A 532 -4.19 -17.91 -5.50
N THR A 533 -3.56 -16.82 -5.09
CA THR A 533 -3.01 -16.65 -3.72
C THR A 533 -3.99 -15.95 -2.78
N HIS A 534 -4.89 -15.13 -3.32
CA HIS A 534 -5.93 -14.41 -2.59
C HIS A 534 -7.12 -14.10 -3.50
N ILE A 535 -8.23 -13.64 -2.94
CA ILE A 535 -9.38 -13.18 -3.69
C ILE A 535 -9.49 -11.66 -3.61
N PRO A 536 -9.33 -10.93 -4.74
CA PRO A 536 -9.50 -9.49 -4.81
C PRO A 536 -10.94 -9.08 -4.48
N ILE A 537 -11.10 -7.90 -3.88
CA ILE A 537 -12.42 -7.33 -3.61
C ILE A 537 -13.05 -6.88 -4.93
N SER A 538 -14.27 -7.33 -5.18
CA SER A 538 -15.01 -6.99 -6.40
C SER A 538 -16.52 -6.92 -6.10
N SER A 539 -17.22 -6.03 -6.80
CA SER A 539 -18.68 -5.93 -6.71
C SER A 539 -19.38 -7.23 -7.11
N TYR A 540 -18.79 -7.98 -8.03
CA TYR A 540 -19.34 -9.24 -8.50
C TYR A 540 -19.46 -10.29 -7.38
N LEU A 541 -18.50 -10.35 -6.45
CA LEU A 541 -18.52 -11.27 -5.31
C LEU A 541 -19.74 -11.07 -4.39
N MET A 542 -20.30 -9.88 -4.35
CA MET A 542 -21.46 -9.57 -3.49
C MET A 542 -22.74 -10.25 -3.98
N HIS A 543 -22.79 -10.66 -5.24
CA HIS A 543 -23.98 -11.23 -5.89
C HIS A 543 -23.92 -12.76 -6.03
N LEU A 544 -22.77 -13.36 -5.75
CA LEU A 544 -22.58 -14.81 -5.86
C LEU A 544 -23.35 -15.56 -4.79
N HIS A 545 -23.81 -16.78 -5.15
CA HIS A 545 -24.35 -17.75 -4.22
C HIS A 545 -23.36 -18.89 -3.96
N THR A 546 -22.61 -19.29 -4.99
CA THR A 546 -21.62 -20.37 -4.89
C THR A 546 -20.27 -19.86 -5.40
N LEU A 547 -19.20 -20.16 -4.66
CA LEU A 547 -17.83 -19.83 -5.02
C LEU A 547 -16.96 -21.07 -4.86
N ASN A 548 -16.44 -21.58 -5.97
CA ASN A 548 -15.48 -22.67 -5.99
C ASN A 548 -14.06 -22.15 -6.16
N LEU A 549 -13.20 -22.37 -5.18
CA LEU A 549 -11.80 -21.96 -5.10
C LEU A 549 -10.86 -23.15 -4.85
N GLU A 550 -11.34 -24.36 -5.15
CA GLU A 550 -10.59 -25.60 -4.95
C GLU A 550 -9.25 -25.58 -5.68
N SER A 551 -8.22 -26.20 -5.09
CA SER A 551 -6.90 -26.41 -5.70
C SER A 551 -6.24 -25.10 -6.15
N ASN A 552 -6.19 -24.13 -5.24
CA ASN A 552 -5.46 -22.90 -5.38
C ASN A 552 -4.33 -22.79 -4.32
N SER A 553 -3.71 -21.62 -4.18
CA SER A 553 -2.66 -21.36 -3.19
C SER A 553 -3.10 -20.31 -2.14
N ILE A 554 -4.38 -20.34 -1.77
CA ILE A 554 -4.96 -19.35 -0.84
C ILE A 554 -4.50 -19.66 0.57
N THR A 555 -3.95 -18.64 1.25
CA THR A 555 -3.42 -18.77 2.61
C THR A 555 -4.32 -18.16 3.69
N SER A 556 -5.30 -17.33 3.30
CA SER A 556 -6.14 -16.58 4.24
C SER A 556 -7.60 -16.60 3.84
N THR A 557 -8.48 -16.78 4.83
CA THR A 557 -9.94 -16.73 4.68
C THR A 557 -10.53 -15.34 4.89
N ARG A 558 -9.70 -14.30 5.05
CA ARG A 558 -10.16 -12.91 5.34
C ARG A 558 -11.14 -12.34 4.32
N PHE A 559 -11.07 -12.77 3.07
CA PHE A 559 -11.96 -12.31 2.01
C PHE A 559 -13.41 -12.76 2.23
N LEU A 560 -13.67 -13.82 3.01
CA LEU A 560 -15.01 -14.34 3.29
C LEU A 560 -15.94 -13.28 3.89
N ARG A 561 -15.40 -12.34 4.64
CA ARG A 561 -16.14 -11.20 5.20
C ARG A 561 -16.79 -10.30 4.13
N ASN A 562 -16.29 -10.35 2.90
CA ASN A 562 -16.77 -9.56 1.76
C ASN A 562 -17.85 -10.30 0.96
N LEU A 563 -18.14 -11.56 1.29
CA LEU A 563 -19.10 -12.40 0.59
C LEU A 563 -20.48 -12.27 1.24
N LEU A 564 -21.22 -11.22 0.88
CA LEU A 564 -22.48 -10.87 1.55
C LEU A 564 -23.64 -11.86 1.26
N ASN A 565 -23.64 -12.51 0.09
CA ASN A 565 -24.73 -13.38 -0.37
C ASN A 565 -24.30 -14.83 -0.64
N VAL A 566 -23.03 -15.13 -0.54
CA VAL A 566 -22.51 -16.47 -0.84
C VAL A 566 -22.98 -17.44 0.24
N ARG A 567 -23.55 -18.55 -0.20
CA ARG A 567 -24.06 -19.65 0.64
C ARG A 567 -23.13 -20.84 0.68
N ARG A 568 -22.40 -21.09 -0.43
CA ARG A 568 -21.51 -22.23 -0.57
C ARG A 568 -20.13 -21.77 -1.01
N VAL A 569 -19.10 -22.17 -0.26
CA VAL A 569 -17.72 -21.89 -0.58
C VAL A 569 -16.91 -23.18 -0.52
N ASN A 570 -16.22 -23.50 -1.61
CA ASN A 570 -15.26 -24.61 -1.64
C ASN A 570 -13.84 -24.04 -1.63
N LEU A 571 -13.10 -24.31 -0.58
CA LEU A 571 -11.70 -23.93 -0.35
C LEU A 571 -10.80 -25.17 -0.17
N SER A 572 -11.25 -26.35 -0.60
CA SER A 572 -10.45 -27.58 -0.50
C SER A 572 -9.14 -27.46 -1.28
N ASN A 573 -8.11 -28.17 -0.83
CA ASN A 573 -6.80 -28.20 -1.50
C ASN A 573 -6.16 -26.80 -1.62
N ASN A 574 -6.08 -26.06 -0.49
CA ASN A 574 -5.43 -24.77 -0.41
C ASN A 574 -4.35 -24.75 0.70
N LEU A 575 -3.81 -23.59 1.03
CA LEU A 575 -2.73 -23.42 2.00
C LEU A 575 -3.20 -22.64 3.26
N ILE A 576 -4.44 -22.85 3.67
CA ILE A 576 -5.05 -22.09 4.77
C ILE A 576 -4.57 -22.68 6.11
N GLU A 577 -3.95 -21.84 6.92
CA GLU A 577 -3.50 -22.20 8.27
C GLU A 577 -4.46 -21.67 9.35
N ARG A 578 -5.12 -20.53 9.10
CA ARG A 578 -5.97 -19.82 10.09
C ARG A 578 -7.31 -19.41 9.50
N LEU A 579 -8.35 -19.49 10.32
CA LEU A 579 -9.72 -19.18 9.94
C LEU A 579 -10.12 -17.74 10.27
N GLU A 580 -9.36 -16.77 9.76
CA GLU A 580 -9.63 -15.35 10.00
C GLU A 580 -10.71 -14.83 9.03
N GLY A 581 -11.74 -14.15 9.55
CA GLY A 581 -12.79 -13.52 8.75
C GLY A 581 -14.01 -14.40 8.50
N VAL A 582 -13.96 -15.68 8.82
CA VAL A 582 -15.10 -16.61 8.70
C VAL A 582 -16.26 -16.13 9.58
N GLN A 583 -15.96 -15.66 10.78
CA GLN A 583 -16.95 -15.14 11.76
C GLN A 583 -17.75 -13.93 11.25
N HIS A 584 -17.31 -13.30 10.15
CA HIS A 584 -17.96 -12.13 9.55
C HIS A 584 -18.70 -12.45 8.24
N ALA A 585 -18.71 -13.71 7.81
CA ALA A 585 -19.41 -14.12 6.61
C ALA A 585 -20.92 -14.35 6.93
N PRO A 586 -21.83 -13.50 6.40
CA PRO A 586 -23.18 -13.43 6.97
C PRO A 586 -24.11 -14.57 6.57
N ARG A 587 -23.80 -15.29 5.49
CA ARG A 587 -24.79 -16.20 4.86
C ARG A 587 -24.25 -17.54 4.42
N ILE A 588 -23.02 -17.88 4.74
CA ILE A 588 -22.46 -19.17 4.37
C ILE A 588 -23.22 -20.27 5.09
N GLU A 589 -23.76 -21.19 4.31
CA GLU A 589 -24.45 -22.40 4.76
C GLU A 589 -23.54 -23.63 4.66
N PHE A 590 -22.61 -23.61 3.71
CA PHE A 590 -21.71 -24.73 3.43
C PHE A 590 -20.29 -24.21 3.12
N LEU A 591 -19.31 -24.67 3.90
CA LEU A 591 -17.90 -24.29 3.75
C LEU A 591 -17.02 -25.55 3.73
N THR A 592 -16.30 -25.76 2.62
CA THR A 592 -15.36 -26.87 2.50
C THR A 592 -13.94 -26.36 2.64
N LEU A 593 -13.19 -26.93 3.57
CA LEU A 593 -11.81 -26.58 3.94
C LEU A 593 -10.91 -27.83 4.00
N GLU A 594 -11.30 -28.89 3.32
CA GLU A 594 -10.54 -30.15 3.29
C GLU A 594 -9.15 -29.96 2.66
N ASN A 595 -8.17 -30.74 3.10
CA ASN A 595 -6.81 -30.69 2.57
C ASN A 595 -6.19 -29.29 2.64
N ASN A 596 -6.27 -28.63 3.80
CA ASN A 596 -5.59 -27.38 4.10
C ASN A 596 -4.52 -27.57 5.18
N LEU A 597 -3.96 -26.51 5.73
CA LEU A 597 -2.88 -26.53 6.71
C LEU A 597 -3.34 -26.16 8.13
N ILE A 598 -4.62 -26.32 8.43
CA ILE A 598 -5.20 -25.98 9.76
C ILE A 598 -4.68 -27.00 10.77
N ALA A 599 -3.89 -26.51 11.75
CA ALA A 599 -3.15 -27.41 12.66
C ALA A 599 -3.55 -27.26 14.14
N LYS A 600 -4.28 -26.20 14.52
CA LYS A 600 -4.52 -25.85 15.92
C LYS A 600 -6.02 -25.77 16.24
N TRP A 601 -6.38 -26.34 17.39
CA TRP A 601 -7.74 -26.28 17.91
C TRP A 601 -8.23 -24.84 18.16
N GLU A 602 -7.36 -23.98 18.68
CA GLU A 602 -7.68 -22.59 18.99
C GLU A 602 -8.09 -21.80 17.74
N ASP A 603 -7.50 -22.11 16.57
CA ASP A 603 -7.84 -21.45 15.30
C ASP A 603 -9.23 -21.85 14.82
N VAL A 604 -9.64 -23.11 15.05
CA VAL A 604 -10.99 -23.60 14.73
C VAL A 604 -12.03 -22.96 15.65
N VAL A 605 -11.76 -22.95 16.96
CA VAL A 605 -12.64 -22.33 17.93
C VAL A 605 -12.77 -20.83 17.68
N ALA A 606 -11.66 -20.14 17.48
CA ALA A 606 -11.67 -18.69 17.17
C ALA A 606 -12.43 -18.37 15.88
N GLY A 607 -12.32 -19.22 14.86
CA GLY A 607 -13.03 -19.05 13.59
C GLY A 607 -14.54 -19.21 13.70
N PHE A 608 -15.02 -20.18 14.48
CA PHE A 608 -16.40 -20.60 14.44
C PHE A 608 -17.25 -20.22 15.68
N VAL A 609 -16.67 -20.12 16.88
CA VAL A 609 -17.43 -19.75 18.10
C VAL A 609 -17.92 -18.30 18.03
N PHE A 610 -17.12 -17.38 17.51
CA PHE A 610 -17.52 -15.97 17.37
C PHE A 610 -18.57 -15.74 16.27
N TRP A 611 -18.81 -16.71 15.38
CA TRP A 611 -19.90 -16.63 14.41
C TRP A 611 -21.29 -16.57 15.08
N ARG A 612 -21.39 -17.09 16.29
CA ARG A 612 -22.62 -17.11 17.08
C ARG A 612 -23.10 -15.73 17.51
N GLU A 613 -22.19 -14.81 17.88
CA GLU A 613 -22.57 -13.55 18.53
C GLU A 613 -23.09 -12.49 17.55
N GLY A 614 -22.74 -12.59 16.28
CA GLY A 614 -23.07 -11.58 15.29
C GLY A 614 -24.33 -11.84 14.48
N TYR A 615 -24.41 -12.92 13.74
CA TYR A 615 -25.38 -13.08 12.66
C TYR A 615 -26.24 -14.36 12.76
N LEU A 616 -25.67 -15.50 13.13
CA LEU A 616 -26.42 -16.78 13.22
C LEU A 616 -27.50 -16.76 14.28
N SER A 617 -27.30 -16.01 15.37
CA SER A 617 -28.32 -15.84 16.42
C SER A 617 -29.59 -15.14 15.93
N ARG A 618 -29.51 -14.38 14.81
CA ARG A 618 -30.63 -13.62 14.23
C ARG A 618 -31.36 -14.39 13.12
N THR A 619 -30.70 -15.33 12.46
CA THR A 619 -31.26 -16.05 11.29
C THR A 619 -31.69 -17.48 11.56
N GLY A 620 -31.31 -18.07 12.71
CA GLY A 620 -31.56 -19.49 13.01
C GLY A 620 -30.87 -20.46 12.06
N GLY A 621 -29.86 -19.98 11.29
CA GLY A 621 -29.19 -20.77 10.27
C GLY A 621 -28.18 -21.76 10.86
N HIS A 622 -28.04 -22.91 10.19
CA HIS A 622 -26.99 -23.88 10.47
C HIS A 622 -25.93 -23.80 9.36
N VAL A 623 -24.64 -23.81 9.77
CA VAL A 623 -23.51 -23.87 8.84
C VAL A 623 -22.86 -25.23 8.92
N LYS A 624 -22.66 -25.85 7.78
CA LYS A 624 -21.92 -27.11 7.66
C LYS A 624 -20.52 -26.85 7.18
N VAL A 625 -19.51 -27.33 7.92
CA VAL A 625 -18.08 -27.14 7.61
C VAL A 625 -17.42 -28.50 7.46
N LEU A 626 -16.68 -28.70 6.37
CA LEU A 626 -15.86 -29.90 6.13
C LEU A 626 -14.39 -29.54 6.39
N LEU A 627 -13.75 -30.25 7.33
CA LEU A 627 -12.35 -30.06 7.75
C LEU A 627 -11.47 -31.30 7.54
N GLY A 628 -11.91 -32.28 6.74
CA GLY A 628 -11.19 -33.51 6.49
C GLY A 628 -9.74 -33.29 6.03
N ASN A 629 -8.83 -34.22 6.39
CA ASN A 629 -7.42 -34.20 5.97
C ASN A 629 -6.63 -32.93 6.34
N ASN A 630 -7.01 -32.24 7.41
CA ASN A 630 -6.20 -31.13 7.96
C ASN A 630 -5.25 -31.67 9.06
N PRO A 631 -4.07 -31.08 9.25
CA PRO A 631 -3.10 -31.51 10.26
C PRO A 631 -3.63 -31.56 11.70
N ILE A 632 -4.65 -30.77 12.02
CA ILE A 632 -5.32 -30.75 13.34
C ILE A 632 -5.84 -32.13 13.71
N ILE A 633 -6.27 -32.93 12.74
CA ILE A 633 -6.84 -34.27 13.00
C ILE A 633 -5.79 -35.18 13.65
N GLU A 634 -4.57 -35.20 13.13
CA GLU A 634 -3.46 -35.97 13.69
C GLU A 634 -2.94 -35.34 15.00
N ASN A 635 -2.80 -34.02 15.02
CA ASN A 635 -2.23 -33.28 16.14
C ASN A 635 -3.05 -33.40 17.43
N GLU A 636 -4.37 -33.49 17.32
CA GLU A 636 -5.30 -33.49 18.46
C GLU A 636 -5.83 -34.93 18.80
N GLY A 637 -5.25 -35.97 18.19
CA GLY A 637 -5.55 -37.35 18.54
C GLY A 637 -6.69 -38.01 17.78
N GLY A 638 -7.03 -37.48 16.62
CA GLY A 638 -7.97 -38.05 15.67
C GLY A 638 -9.38 -37.48 15.70
N GLU A 639 -10.16 -37.83 14.69
CA GLU A 639 -11.49 -37.32 14.41
C GLU A 639 -12.45 -37.43 15.60
N TYR A 640 -12.46 -38.59 16.25
CA TYR A 640 -13.35 -38.85 17.39
C TYR A 640 -13.09 -37.93 18.61
N VAL A 641 -11.83 -37.58 18.83
CA VAL A 641 -11.45 -36.67 19.92
C VAL A 641 -11.94 -35.25 19.60
N LEU A 642 -11.80 -34.83 18.34
CA LEU A 642 -12.25 -33.54 17.87
C LEU A 642 -13.76 -33.40 17.88
N GLU A 643 -14.50 -34.45 17.49
CA GLU A 643 -15.97 -34.52 17.57
C GLU A 643 -16.44 -34.28 19.01
N LYS A 644 -15.85 -35.02 19.98
CA LYS A 644 -16.20 -34.84 21.39
C LYS A 644 -15.86 -33.43 21.92
N ARG A 645 -14.69 -32.92 21.59
CA ARG A 645 -14.30 -31.55 22.00
C ARG A 645 -15.24 -30.50 21.40
N TRP A 646 -15.72 -30.72 20.17
CA TRP A 646 -16.67 -29.80 19.53
C TRP A 646 -18.06 -29.89 20.18
N GLU A 647 -18.50 -31.07 20.55
CA GLU A 647 -19.73 -31.24 21.31
C GLU A 647 -19.69 -30.51 22.67
N GLU A 648 -18.52 -30.49 23.34
CA GLU A 648 -18.30 -29.75 24.60
C GLU A 648 -18.35 -28.21 24.43
N VAL A 649 -18.05 -27.69 23.22
CA VAL A 649 -18.22 -26.27 22.93
C VAL A 649 -19.68 -25.85 22.91
N GLY A 650 -20.59 -26.77 22.69
CA GLY A 650 -22.03 -26.59 22.78
C GLY A 650 -22.66 -26.15 21.44
N GLU A 651 -23.99 -25.94 21.45
CA GLU A 651 -24.76 -25.55 20.26
C GLU A 651 -24.31 -24.16 19.72
N VAL A 652 -23.42 -24.16 18.77
CA VAL A 652 -22.86 -22.95 18.13
C VAL A 652 -23.57 -22.64 16.81
N GLY A 653 -24.47 -23.52 16.33
CA GLY A 653 -25.09 -23.41 15.00
C GLY A 653 -24.15 -23.79 13.86
N VAL A 654 -23.00 -24.40 14.19
CA VAL A 654 -22.01 -24.88 13.24
C VAL A 654 -21.81 -26.38 13.40
N GLU A 655 -22.08 -27.13 12.34
CA GLU A 655 -21.81 -28.57 12.25
C GLU A 655 -20.44 -28.76 11.58
N ILE A 656 -19.48 -29.37 12.30
CA ILE A 656 -18.17 -29.67 11.74
C ILE A 656 -18.06 -31.15 11.40
N GLN A 657 -17.66 -31.44 10.17
CA GLN A 657 -17.30 -32.79 9.73
C GLN A 657 -15.79 -32.91 9.59
N TRP A 658 -15.21 -33.84 10.32
CA TRP A 658 -13.77 -34.06 10.42
C TRP A 658 -13.26 -35.10 9.40
N LYS A 659 -14.15 -35.96 8.87
CA LYS A 659 -13.83 -36.94 7.83
C LYS A 659 -13.88 -36.28 6.45
N SER A 660 -12.94 -36.66 5.59
CA SER A 660 -13.00 -36.24 4.20
C SER A 660 -14.19 -36.87 3.45
N GLU A 661 -14.61 -36.25 2.37
CA GLU A 661 -15.67 -36.78 1.52
C GLU A 661 -15.35 -38.20 1.00
N GLU A 662 -14.08 -38.42 0.66
CA GLU A 662 -13.58 -39.72 0.21
C GLU A 662 -13.71 -40.77 1.32
N GLN A 663 -13.32 -40.46 2.56
CA GLN A 663 -13.45 -41.34 3.73
C GLN A 663 -14.92 -41.64 4.01
N ARG A 664 -15.79 -40.64 3.95
CA ARG A 664 -17.22 -40.81 4.16
C ARG A 664 -17.87 -41.70 3.09
N LEU A 665 -17.57 -41.49 1.83
CA LEU A 665 -18.07 -42.31 0.72
C LEU A 665 -17.56 -43.74 0.84
N ALA A 666 -16.32 -43.93 1.27
CA ALA A 666 -15.76 -45.28 1.52
C ALA A 666 -16.49 -45.96 2.68
N GLU A 667 -16.81 -45.26 3.76
CA GLU A 667 -17.60 -45.78 4.88
C GLU A 667 -19.04 -46.11 4.46
N GLU A 668 -19.68 -45.21 3.72
CA GLU A 668 -21.04 -45.47 3.18
C GLU A 668 -21.08 -46.68 2.26
N ALA A 669 -20.08 -46.84 1.38
CA ALA A 669 -19.93 -47.99 0.54
C ALA A 669 -19.71 -49.30 1.33
N LEU A 670 -18.92 -49.22 2.41
CA LEU A 670 -18.67 -50.35 3.29
C LEU A 670 -19.91 -50.74 4.11
N ILE A 671 -20.65 -49.72 4.62
CA ILE A 671 -21.95 -49.99 5.30
C ILE A 671 -22.93 -50.66 4.36
N ALA A 672 -23.00 -50.20 3.09
CA ALA A 672 -23.86 -50.77 2.10
C ALA A 672 -23.48 -52.21 1.75
N ALA A 673 -22.20 -52.55 1.77
CA ALA A 673 -21.67 -53.87 1.44
C ALA A 673 -21.75 -54.86 2.61
N GLU A 674 -21.44 -54.46 3.84
CA GLU A 674 -21.24 -55.34 4.99
C GLU A 674 -22.18 -55.06 6.18
N GLY A 675 -23.00 -54.03 6.09
CA GLY A 675 -23.93 -53.58 7.15
C GLY A 675 -23.29 -52.63 8.20
N PRO A 676 -24.11 -52.01 9.05
CA PRO A 676 -23.67 -50.94 9.94
C PRO A 676 -22.61 -51.32 10.99
N ASP A 677 -22.46 -52.61 11.28
CA ASP A 677 -21.46 -53.11 12.25
C ASP A 677 -20.02 -53.14 11.68
N ALA A 678 -19.84 -52.92 10.38
CA ALA A 678 -18.54 -52.93 9.72
C ALA A 678 -17.64 -51.78 10.21
N ILE A 679 -18.16 -50.60 10.48
CA ILE A 679 -17.43 -49.40 10.97
C ILE A 679 -16.88 -49.66 12.39
N GLY A 680 -17.65 -50.32 13.25
CA GLY A 680 -17.19 -50.65 14.60
C GLY A 680 -15.93 -51.52 14.62
N ARG A 681 -15.74 -52.37 13.59
CA ARG A 681 -14.54 -53.20 13.44
C ARG A 681 -13.31 -52.39 13.03
N ILE A 682 -13.43 -51.42 12.11
CA ILE A 682 -12.33 -50.56 11.67
C ILE A 682 -11.86 -49.63 12.83
N HIS A 683 -12.77 -49.06 13.59
CA HIS A 683 -12.46 -48.28 14.76
C HIS A 683 -11.72 -49.05 15.85
N LEU A 684 -12.04 -50.33 16.03
CA LEU A 684 -11.33 -51.20 16.95
C LEU A 684 -9.95 -51.62 16.44
N GLU A 685 -9.77 -51.82 15.14
CA GLU A 685 -8.45 -52.10 14.53
C GLU A 685 -7.57 -50.88 14.47
N GLY A 686 -8.11 -49.69 14.18
CA GLY A 686 -7.38 -48.41 14.26
C GLY A 686 -6.87 -48.11 15.67
N LYS A 687 -7.69 -48.32 16.71
CA LYS A 687 -7.27 -48.19 18.12
C LYS A 687 -6.18 -49.20 18.53
N ARG A 688 -6.18 -50.42 17.98
CA ARG A 688 -5.13 -51.39 18.23
C ARG A 688 -3.81 -50.99 17.55
N ARG A 689 -3.80 -50.38 16.37
CA ARG A 689 -2.61 -49.87 15.69
C ARG A 689 -1.99 -48.68 16.44
N VAL A 690 -2.76 -47.73 16.90
CA VAL A 690 -2.29 -46.57 17.65
C VAL A 690 -1.70 -47.01 19.01
N SER A 691 -2.31 -48.00 19.68
CA SER A 691 -1.75 -48.52 20.94
C SER A 691 -0.47 -49.34 20.78
N THR A 692 -0.24 -49.96 19.63
CA THR A 692 1.01 -50.69 19.32
C THR A 692 2.13 -49.74 18.90
N THR A 693 1.86 -48.63 18.27
CA THR A 693 2.90 -47.66 17.85
C THR A 693 3.41 -46.82 19.05
N VAL A 694 2.59 -46.58 20.07
CA VAL A 694 3.01 -45.88 21.30
C VAL A 694 3.89 -46.76 22.21
N VAL A 695 3.82 -48.09 22.11
CA VAL A 695 4.63 -49.00 22.93
C VAL A 695 6.03 -49.27 22.31
N GLU A 696 6.22 -49.06 21.01
CA GLU A 696 7.52 -49.22 20.35
C GLU A 696 8.47 -48.01 20.43
N PHE A 697 7.99 -46.83 20.87
CA PHE A 697 8.81 -45.61 20.94
C PHE A 697 9.56 -45.43 22.29
N ASP A 698 9.30 -46.26 23.31
CA ASP A 698 9.87 -46.11 24.68
C ASP A 698 11.03 -47.07 25.00
N ALA A 699 11.55 -47.83 24.00
CA ALA A 699 12.58 -48.85 24.22
C ALA A 699 13.89 -48.60 23.43
N GLY A 700 14.20 -47.38 23.00
CA GLY A 700 15.35 -47.17 22.12
C GLY A 700 16.17 -45.89 22.30
N THR A 701 16.48 -45.45 23.55
CA THR A 701 17.65 -44.53 23.75
C THR A 701 18.25 -44.69 25.15
N ALA A 702 19.08 -45.72 25.28
CA ALA A 702 20.14 -45.75 26.29
C ALA A 702 21.37 -46.47 25.67
N HIS A 703 22.22 -45.66 24.96
CA HIS A 703 23.65 -45.79 24.91
C HIS A 703 24.25 -44.58 24.21
#